data_ae9c520f91fe1e2aff5f2309b65077cb
#
_entry.id   ae9c520f91fe1e2aff5f2309b65077cb
#
_cell.length_a   1.000
_cell.length_b   1.000
_cell.length_c   1.000
_cell.angle_alpha   90.00
_cell.angle_beta   90.00
_cell.angle_gamma   90.00
#
_symmetry.space_group_name_H-M   'P 1'
#
loop_
_entity.id
_entity.type
_entity.pdbx_description
1 polymer ?
#
loop_
_entity_poly.entity_id
_entity_poly.type
_entity_poly.pdbx_seq_one_letter_code
_entity_poly.pdbx_strand_id
1 'polypeptide(L)'
;MTAISPFYYHKSISAFLKEDESAIFSALEIADDHADVKATQRDVWVDEVLILKKELSGFTGDIIFEYSIPRLGKRIDVVVLIKGIIFVLEFKGGCSKINRSSREQVWDYALDLKYFHEASLFAPIVPMLVPFGACKSELEIERSKYHDQVYEPIILKKNEIAAAVRKFLEKEHSASPLNGFLWAKSRYSPTPTIIQAATELYRGHNVKSITRKGATGKSLERTTRAVLEVIRDAKKKNEKCICFVTGVPGAGKTLIGLNVAIQQNAIAKNISGEKAVYLSGNQPLVEVLSEALARDQYNREIVLKKNLFEKVDRKSGEKSRKKGYTLAEARIAVHSFIQIVHHYRKVMLAKLKHPFGDALEIDTRNCVKSEKDGYAEVDRIAIFDEAQRAWTCNELAGWLKRKKRLTGFKWSEPEFLIWSMDQHPGWAVIICLVGGGQEINRGEAGISEWIKAINKSFPKWKVYIPEELFNKDFSDKEAKSELSACKSKKLLPNLHLTATMRSFRAKKLSAFVDSLLNMDTKCAIKTFKEIRAQKYEIVLTRDIKKAKDWLCQRARGSERFGLMASSRALRLRPLAVDVKHKASVVHWFLDDIKDIRSSVFLEDVTTEFDVQGLELDWGCVVWDGDLIYNNKGWIQRNFKGNKWQKNGDHWNRRYQINAYRVLLTRSRQGMVICVPKGDDNDPTRKTSFYDSTYKYLKSLGMMEI
;
A
#
# COMPACT_ATOMS: atom_id res chain seq x y z
N MET A 1 -21.38 20.12 -6.80
CA MET A 1 -20.63 18.90 -7.17
C MET A 1 -21.34 17.71 -6.55
N THR A 2 -22.07 16.97 -7.34
CA THR A 2 -22.81 15.78 -6.94
C THR A 2 -21.86 14.70 -6.42
N ALA A 3 -22.22 14.11 -5.31
CA ALA A 3 -21.46 13.03 -4.70
C ALA A 3 -21.51 11.79 -5.62
N ILE A 4 -20.35 11.29 -6.07
CA ILE A 4 -20.27 10.05 -6.83
C ILE A 4 -20.91 8.93 -5.99
N SER A 5 -21.98 8.34 -6.53
CA SER A 5 -22.67 7.22 -5.88
C SER A 5 -21.75 5.98 -5.83
N PRO A 6 -21.75 5.21 -4.75
CA PRO A 6 -21.01 3.97 -4.70
C PRO A 6 -21.59 2.85 -5.59
N PHE A 7 -22.72 3.07 -6.21
CA PHE A 7 -23.43 2.15 -7.08
C PHE A 7 -24.11 2.92 -8.21
N TYR A 8 -24.43 2.25 -9.30
CA TYR A 8 -25.16 2.85 -10.40
C TYR A 8 -26.67 2.81 -10.18
N TYR A 9 -27.18 1.70 -9.66
CA TYR A 9 -28.59 1.50 -9.41
C TYR A 9 -28.83 0.79 -8.08
N HIS A 10 -29.87 1.20 -7.33
CA HIS A 10 -30.33 0.54 -6.11
C HIS A 10 -31.84 0.70 -5.96
N LYS A 11 -32.53 -0.42 -5.73
CA LYS A 11 -33.95 -0.46 -5.31
C LYS A 11 -34.27 -1.70 -4.49
N SER A 12 -35.44 -1.72 -3.85
CA SER A 12 -35.97 -2.98 -3.30
C SER A 12 -36.27 -3.96 -4.44
N ILE A 13 -36.14 -5.26 -4.21
CA ILE A 13 -36.45 -6.29 -5.20
C ILE A 13 -37.88 -6.12 -5.74
N SER A 14 -38.85 -5.82 -4.88
CA SER A 14 -40.24 -5.61 -5.29
C SER A 14 -40.41 -4.40 -6.22
N ALA A 15 -39.67 -3.34 -6.03
CA ALA A 15 -39.67 -2.17 -6.91
C ALA A 15 -38.95 -2.48 -8.25
N PHE A 16 -37.79 -3.16 -8.19
CA PHE A 16 -37.03 -3.59 -9.36
C PHE A 16 -37.86 -4.50 -10.29
N LEU A 17 -38.65 -5.44 -9.73
CA LEU A 17 -39.49 -6.34 -10.51
C LEU A 17 -40.61 -5.60 -11.26
N LYS A 18 -41.10 -4.51 -10.69
CA LYS A 18 -42.20 -3.70 -11.28
C LYS A 18 -41.72 -2.64 -12.25
N GLU A 19 -40.46 -2.24 -12.16
CA GLU A 19 -39.91 -1.16 -12.99
C GLU A 19 -39.71 -1.60 -14.44
N ASP A 20 -39.96 -0.71 -15.38
CA ASP A 20 -39.69 -0.98 -16.79
C ASP A 20 -38.18 -1.15 -17.05
N GLU A 21 -37.83 -2.08 -17.93
CA GLU A 21 -36.42 -2.43 -18.22
C GLU A 21 -35.69 -1.24 -18.83
N SER A 22 -36.34 -0.47 -19.70
CA SER A 22 -35.74 0.72 -20.30
C SER A 22 -35.38 1.80 -19.26
N ALA A 23 -36.17 1.94 -18.20
CA ALA A 23 -35.89 2.87 -17.10
C ALA A 23 -34.66 2.43 -16.29
N ILE A 24 -34.49 1.09 -16.05
CA ILE A 24 -33.33 0.54 -15.38
C ILE A 24 -32.05 0.76 -16.20
N PHE A 25 -32.13 0.50 -17.54
CA PHE A 25 -30.99 0.72 -18.44
C PHE A 25 -30.59 2.19 -18.51
N SER A 26 -31.56 3.10 -18.63
CA SER A 26 -31.29 4.54 -18.60
C SER A 26 -30.60 4.97 -17.30
N ALA A 27 -30.99 4.43 -16.16
CA ALA A 27 -30.36 4.72 -14.88
C ALA A 27 -28.89 4.22 -14.81
N LEU A 28 -28.59 3.04 -15.36
CA LEU A 28 -27.24 2.47 -15.45
C LEU A 28 -26.35 3.30 -16.39
N GLU A 29 -26.88 3.70 -17.54
CA GLU A 29 -26.16 4.52 -18.53
C GLU A 29 -25.85 5.93 -18.00
N ILE A 30 -26.80 6.61 -17.35
CA ILE A 30 -26.61 7.94 -16.77
C ILE A 30 -25.57 7.93 -15.65
N ALA A 31 -25.46 6.81 -14.91
CA ALA A 31 -24.52 6.69 -13.81
C ALA A 31 -23.09 6.37 -14.28
N ASP A 32 -22.89 5.93 -15.52
CA ASP A 32 -21.58 5.69 -16.10
C ASP A 32 -20.99 7.00 -16.67
N ASP A 33 -20.04 7.59 -15.94
CA ASP A 33 -19.33 8.84 -16.32
C ASP A 33 -18.41 8.66 -17.57
N HIS A 34 -18.31 7.45 -18.13
CA HIS A 34 -17.50 7.20 -19.32
C HIS A 34 -18.32 7.37 -20.59
N ALA A 35 -18.05 8.44 -21.34
CA ALA A 35 -18.74 8.84 -22.56
C ALA A 35 -18.82 7.79 -23.70
N ASP A 36 -18.18 6.63 -23.53
CA ASP A 36 -18.18 5.48 -24.44
C ASP A 36 -18.54 4.19 -23.68
N VAL A 37 -19.81 4.04 -23.28
CA VAL A 37 -20.32 2.72 -22.89
C VAL A 37 -20.20 1.81 -24.11
N LYS A 38 -19.31 0.82 -24.02
CA LYS A 38 -19.12 -0.13 -25.12
C LYS A 38 -20.43 -0.88 -25.36
N ALA A 39 -20.85 -1.02 -26.61
CA ALA A 39 -22.05 -1.77 -26.98
C ALA A 39 -22.12 -3.16 -26.30
N THR A 40 -20.95 -3.83 -26.12
CA THR A 40 -20.81 -5.09 -25.39
C THR A 40 -21.19 -5.02 -23.90
N GLN A 41 -21.07 -3.88 -23.24
CA GLN A 41 -21.43 -3.72 -21.83
C GLN A 41 -22.94 -3.49 -21.66
N ARG A 42 -23.55 -2.79 -22.60
CA ARG A 42 -25.03 -2.65 -22.68
C ARG A 42 -25.71 -3.99 -22.85
N ASP A 43 -25.21 -4.82 -23.76
CA ASP A 43 -25.76 -6.16 -24.01
C ASP A 43 -25.67 -7.04 -22.74
N VAL A 44 -24.62 -6.90 -21.96
CA VAL A 44 -24.44 -7.62 -20.69
C VAL A 44 -25.47 -7.15 -19.66
N TRP A 45 -25.68 -5.85 -19.49
CA TRP A 45 -26.69 -5.33 -18.55
C TRP A 45 -28.11 -5.75 -18.91
N VAL A 46 -28.45 -5.82 -20.21
CA VAL A 46 -29.75 -6.32 -20.67
C VAL A 46 -29.96 -7.76 -20.20
N ASP A 47 -29.00 -8.63 -20.48
CA ASP A 47 -29.08 -10.04 -20.06
C ASP A 47 -29.17 -10.18 -18.55
N GLU A 48 -28.39 -9.43 -17.77
CA GLU A 48 -28.38 -9.44 -16.29
C GLU A 48 -29.77 -9.06 -15.73
N VAL A 49 -30.33 -7.96 -16.20
CA VAL A 49 -31.64 -7.46 -15.73
C VAL A 49 -32.74 -8.47 -16.03
N LEU A 50 -32.78 -9.03 -17.25
CA LEU A 50 -33.79 -10.01 -17.64
C LEU A 50 -33.70 -11.31 -16.80
N ILE A 51 -32.49 -11.83 -16.59
CA ILE A 51 -32.26 -12.98 -15.75
C ILE A 51 -32.71 -12.72 -14.31
N LEU A 52 -32.28 -11.58 -13.73
CA LEU A 52 -32.56 -11.27 -12.33
C LEU A 52 -34.05 -10.96 -12.08
N LYS A 53 -34.76 -10.36 -13.01
CA LYS A 53 -36.21 -10.20 -12.89
C LYS A 53 -36.92 -11.54 -12.79
N LYS A 54 -36.50 -12.53 -13.56
CA LYS A 54 -37.07 -13.89 -13.51
C LYS A 54 -36.68 -14.62 -12.23
N GLU A 55 -35.38 -14.63 -11.90
CA GLU A 55 -34.83 -15.44 -10.81
C GLU A 55 -35.12 -14.86 -9.41
N LEU A 56 -35.31 -13.56 -9.28
CA LEU A 56 -35.60 -12.92 -7.98
C LEU A 56 -37.12 -12.78 -7.72
N SER A 57 -37.96 -13.28 -8.60
CA SER A 57 -39.42 -13.33 -8.37
C SER A 57 -39.73 -14.15 -7.12
N GLY A 58 -40.49 -13.54 -6.18
CA GLY A 58 -40.86 -14.16 -4.91
C GLY A 58 -39.88 -13.94 -3.76
N PHE A 59 -38.80 -13.19 -3.94
CA PHE A 59 -37.91 -12.78 -2.86
C PHE A 59 -38.17 -11.32 -2.43
N THR A 60 -37.84 -11.05 -1.16
CA THR A 60 -37.88 -9.70 -0.56
C THR A 60 -36.51 -9.30 -0.09
N GLY A 61 -36.12 -8.06 -0.37
CA GLY A 61 -34.80 -7.53 -0.05
C GLY A 61 -34.42 -6.37 -0.97
N ASP A 62 -33.16 -6.14 -1.16
CA ASP A 62 -32.60 -5.06 -1.97
C ASP A 62 -31.67 -5.60 -3.08
N ILE A 63 -31.66 -4.91 -4.21
CA ILE A 63 -30.74 -5.18 -5.34
C ILE A 63 -29.93 -3.93 -5.67
N ILE A 64 -28.65 -4.12 -5.93
CA ILE A 64 -27.68 -3.06 -6.19
C ILE A 64 -26.84 -3.46 -7.39
N PHE A 65 -26.79 -2.65 -8.44
CA PHE A 65 -25.95 -2.86 -9.62
C PHE A 65 -24.70 -1.98 -9.58
N GLU A 66 -23.62 -2.50 -10.16
CA GLU A 66 -22.34 -1.81 -10.34
C GLU A 66 -21.82 -1.21 -9.02
N TYR A 67 -21.73 -2.06 -7.99
CA TYR A 67 -21.25 -1.64 -6.69
C TYR A 67 -19.73 -1.52 -6.67
N SER A 68 -19.23 -0.32 -6.46
CA SER A 68 -17.80 -0.02 -6.49
C SER A 68 -17.03 -0.62 -5.32
N ILE A 69 -15.97 -1.35 -5.62
CA ILE A 69 -14.94 -1.82 -4.67
C ILE A 69 -13.68 -0.96 -4.84
N PRO A 70 -13.49 0.08 -4.03
CA PRO A 70 -12.41 1.04 -4.22
C PRO A 70 -11.00 0.43 -4.17
N ARG A 71 -10.80 -0.61 -3.35
CA ARG A 71 -9.51 -1.30 -3.23
C ARG A 71 -9.06 -1.94 -4.53
N LEU A 72 -9.99 -2.54 -5.26
CA LEU A 72 -9.70 -3.26 -6.49
C LEU A 72 -9.79 -2.39 -7.73
N GLY A 73 -10.28 -1.15 -7.60
CA GLY A 73 -10.59 -0.29 -8.75
C GLY A 73 -11.61 -0.92 -9.69
N LYS A 74 -12.46 -1.81 -9.16
CA LYS A 74 -13.45 -2.60 -9.88
C LYS A 74 -14.83 -2.41 -9.29
N ARG A 75 -15.83 -2.93 -9.97
CA ARG A 75 -17.22 -2.97 -9.51
C ARG A 75 -17.69 -4.40 -9.47
N ILE A 76 -18.60 -4.67 -8.55
CA ILE A 76 -19.36 -5.91 -8.49
C ILE A 76 -20.56 -5.70 -9.41
N ASP A 77 -20.79 -6.60 -10.36
CA ASP A 77 -21.89 -6.50 -11.29
C ASP A 77 -23.22 -6.35 -10.53
N VAL A 78 -23.53 -7.28 -9.61
CA VAL A 78 -24.75 -7.21 -8.80
C VAL A 78 -24.52 -7.67 -7.36
N VAL A 79 -25.08 -6.91 -6.42
CA VAL A 79 -25.21 -7.33 -5.00
C VAL A 79 -26.69 -7.45 -4.64
N VAL A 80 -27.09 -8.58 -4.07
CA VAL A 80 -28.44 -8.83 -3.59
C VAL A 80 -28.43 -9.06 -2.09
N LEU A 81 -29.28 -8.36 -1.36
CA LEU A 81 -29.40 -8.43 0.09
C LEU A 81 -30.74 -9.06 0.46
N ILE A 82 -30.74 -10.28 1.00
CA ILE A 82 -31.96 -10.99 1.39
C ILE A 82 -31.78 -11.54 2.79
N LYS A 83 -32.70 -11.23 3.71
CA LYS A 83 -32.70 -11.73 5.11
C LYS A 83 -31.33 -11.63 5.80
N GLY A 84 -30.61 -10.55 5.56
CA GLY A 84 -29.30 -10.31 6.17
C GLY A 84 -28.12 -11.07 5.55
N ILE A 85 -28.32 -11.84 4.49
CA ILE A 85 -27.30 -12.50 3.70
C ILE A 85 -26.96 -11.61 2.50
N ILE A 86 -25.68 -11.53 2.17
CA ILE A 86 -25.15 -10.76 1.04
C ILE A 86 -24.79 -11.74 -0.07
N PHE A 87 -25.46 -11.66 -1.20
CA PHE A 87 -25.14 -12.41 -2.40
C PHE A 87 -24.39 -11.51 -3.36
N VAL A 88 -23.18 -11.92 -3.75
CA VAL A 88 -22.31 -11.20 -4.68
C VAL A 88 -22.32 -11.94 -6.00
N LEU A 89 -22.90 -11.35 -7.03
CA LEU A 89 -23.03 -11.97 -8.35
C LEU A 89 -22.03 -11.32 -9.32
N GLU A 90 -21.35 -12.16 -10.08
CA GLU A 90 -20.46 -11.77 -11.18
C GLU A 90 -20.91 -12.52 -12.42
N PHE A 91 -21.22 -11.79 -13.48
CA PHE A 91 -21.64 -12.34 -14.76
C PHE A 91 -20.46 -12.40 -15.74
N LYS A 92 -20.38 -13.43 -16.57
CA LYS A 92 -19.30 -13.57 -17.56
C LYS A 92 -19.84 -13.86 -18.95
N GLY A 93 -19.67 -12.88 -19.85
CA GLY A 93 -20.03 -13.02 -21.28
C GLY A 93 -19.10 -13.98 -22.04
N GLY A 94 -19.66 -14.74 -22.99
CA GLY A 94 -18.89 -15.43 -24.02
C GLY A 94 -17.99 -16.62 -23.61
N CYS A 95 -17.98 -17.03 -22.36
CA CYS A 95 -17.08 -18.08 -21.88
C CYS A 95 -17.75 -19.46 -21.83
N SER A 96 -17.24 -20.40 -22.62
CA SER A 96 -17.53 -21.84 -22.49
C SER A 96 -16.67 -22.53 -21.44
N LYS A 97 -15.60 -21.90 -20.94
CA LYS A 97 -14.72 -22.40 -19.88
C LYS A 97 -14.50 -21.32 -18.83
N ILE A 98 -14.90 -21.63 -17.60
CA ILE A 98 -14.60 -20.80 -16.45
C ILE A 98 -13.12 -20.98 -16.11
N ASN A 99 -12.38 -19.88 -16.10
CA ASN A 99 -10.99 -19.88 -15.69
C ASN A 99 -10.88 -19.59 -14.18
N ARG A 100 -9.78 -20.01 -13.59
CA ARG A 100 -9.47 -19.78 -12.16
C ARG A 100 -9.56 -18.30 -11.78
N SER A 101 -9.14 -17.41 -12.67
CA SER A 101 -9.15 -15.97 -12.43
C SER A 101 -10.57 -15.39 -12.23
N SER A 102 -11.59 -15.90 -12.93
CA SER A 102 -12.98 -15.45 -12.74
C SER A 102 -13.54 -15.88 -11.39
N ARG A 103 -13.20 -17.10 -10.93
CA ARG A 103 -13.58 -17.60 -9.60
C ARG A 103 -12.89 -16.81 -8.48
N GLU A 104 -11.59 -16.54 -8.64
CA GLU A 104 -10.83 -15.71 -7.70
C GLU A 104 -11.38 -14.28 -7.65
N GLN A 105 -11.80 -13.70 -8.76
CA GLN A 105 -12.36 -12.35 -8.82
C GLN A 105 -13.61 -12.19 -7.96
N VAL A 106 -14.61 -13.06 -8.11
CA VAL A 106 -15.85 -12.95 -7.30
C VAL A 106 -15.58 -13.26 -5.82
N TRP A 107 -14.62 -14.12 -5.53
CA TRP A 107 -14.18 -14.38 -4.17
C TRP A 107 -13.52 -13.17 -3.53
N ASP A 108 -12.61 -12.50 -4.26
CA ASP A 108 -11.96 -11.26 -3.82
C ASP A 108 -12.99 -10.18 -3.49
N TYR A 109 -14.07 -10.05 -4.26
CA TYR A 109 -15.15 -9.12 -3.95
C TYR A 109 -15.85 -9.43 -2.63
N ALA A 110 -16.16 -10.69 -2.39
CA ALA A 110 -16.78 -11.13 -1.15
C ALA A 110 -15.86 -10.91 0.06
N LEU A 111 -14.57 -11.24 -0.08
CA LEU A 111 -13.56 -11.01 0.95
C LEU A 111 -13.38 -9.52 1.23
N ASP A 112 -13.37 -8.71 0.20
CA ASP A 112 -13.24 -7.25 0.31
C ASP A 112 -14.42 -6.64 1.07
N LEU A 113 -15.65 -7.05 0.75
CA LEU A 113 -16.83 -6.64 1.51
C LEU A 113 -16.75 -7.12 2.97
N LYS A 114 -16.35 -8.37 3.21
CA LYS A 114 -16.27 -8.95 4.55
C LYS A 114 -15.28 -8.23 5.45
N TYR A 115 -14.10 -7.93 4.93
CA TYR A 115 -13.03 -7.40 5.75
C TYR A 115 -13.01 -5.88 5.82
N PHE A 116 -13.62 -5.20 4.85
CA PHE A 116 -13.41 -3.77 4.67
C PHE A 116 -14.69 -2.94 4.63
N HIS A 117 -15.84 -3.57 4.52
CA HIS A 117 -17.12 -2.89 4.55
C HIS A 117 -17.81 -3.08 5.91
N GLU A 118 -18.02 -2.00 6.66
CA GLU A 118 -18.45 -2.05 8.07
C GLU A 118 -19.76 -2.80 8.25
N ALA A 119 -20.77 -2.55 7.41
CA ALA A 119 -22.05 -3.22 7.48
C ALA A 119 -22.03 -4.71 7.02
N SER A 120 -20.94 -5.16 6.39
CA SER A 120 -20.77 -6.56 5.95
C SER A 120 -20.00 -7.42 6.95
N LEU A 121 -19.40 -6.82 7.98
CA LEU A 121 -18.48 -7.49 8.90
C LEU A 121 -19.07 -8.74 9.56
N PHE A 122 -20.35 -8.72 9.90
CA PHE A 122 -21.02 -9.82 10.61
C PHE A 122 -22.02 -10.58 9.74
N ALA A 123 -22.25 -10.15 8.49
CA ALA A 123 -23.18 -10.80 7.58
C ALA A 123 -22.53 -11.99 6.85
N PRO A 124 -23.25 -13.10 6.59
CA PRO A 124 -22.81 -14.11 5.64
C PRO A 124 -22.72 -13.54 4.23
N ILE A 125 -21.69 -13.92 3.49
CA ILE A 125 -21.46 -13.46 2.09
C ILE A 125 -21.30 -14.67 1.19
N VAL A 126 -22.09 -14.72 0.12
CA VAL A 126 -22.11 -15.80 -0.85
C VAL A 126 -21.67 -15.28 -2.22
N PRO A 127 -20.45 -15.58 -2.68
CA PRO A 127 -20.01 -15.25 -4.02
C PRO A 127 -20.56 -16.22 -5.06
N MET A 128 -21.16 -15.69 -6.12
CA MET A 128 -21.81 -16.43 -7.21
C MET A 128 -21.23 -16.00 -8.56
N LEU A 129 -20.77 -16.97 -9.34
CA LEU A 129 -20.30 -16.75 -10.71
C LEU A 129 -21.32 -17.30 -11.70
N VAL A 130 -21.84 -16.44 -12.58
CA VAL A 130 -22.90 -16.79 -13.52
C VAL A 130 -22.39 -16.56 -14.96
N PRO A 131 -21.84 -17.58 -15.64
CA PRO A 131 -21.46 -17.47 -17.04
C PRO A 131 -22.68 -17.52 -17.96
N PHE A 132 -22.68 -16.70 -19.02
CA PHE A 132 -23.74 -16.71 -20.02
C PHE A 132 -23.71 -17.95 -20.94
N GLY A 133 -22.55 -18.57 -21.09
CA GLY A 133 -22.39 -19.82 -21.84
C GLY A 133 -22.80 -21.06 -21.08
N ALA A 134 -22.81 -22.21 -21.77
CA ALA A 134 -23.06 -23.51 -21.12
C ALA A 134 -21.95 -23.84 -20.13
N CYS A 135 -22.30 -24.09 -18.87
CA CYS A 135 -21.36 -24.47 -17.81
C CYS A 135 -21.88 -25.66 -17.01
N LYS A 136 -20.98 -26.34 -16.29
CA LYS A 136 -21.34 -27.32 -15.27
C LYS A 136 -21.63 -26.56 -13.98
N SER A 137 -22.80 -26.77 -13.41
CA SER A 137 -23.18 -26.18 -12.13
C SER A 137 -22.43 -26.85 -10.98
N GLU A 138 -22.01 -26.04 -9.99
CA GLU A 138 -21.39 -26.49 -8.74
C GLU A 138 -22.25 -26.02 -7.56
N LEU A 139 -23.48 -26.53 -7.47
CA LEU A 139 -24.49 -26.13 -6.47
C LEU A 139 -24.28 -26.86 -5.12
N GLU A 140 -23.05 -27.29 -4.82
CA GLU A 140 -22.73 -27.87 -3.53
C GLU A 140 -22.38 -26.73 -2.54
N ILE A 141 -23.22 -26.61 -1.51
CA ILE A 141 -23.02 -25.63 -0.45
C ILE A 141 -22.22 -26.30 0.67
N GLU A 142 -20.93 -26.15 0.65
CA GLU A 142 -20.12 -26.41 1.83
C GLU A 142 -20.11 -25.18 2.74
N ARG A 143 -20.25 -25.38 4.05
CA ARG A 143 -19.99 -24.32 5.03
C ARG A 143 -18.55 -23.85 4.85
N SER A 144 -18.37 -22.54 4.86
CA SER A 144 -17.03 -21.95 4.80
C SER A 144 -16.11 -22.64 5.81
N LYS A 145 -15.00 -23.20 5.33
CA LYS A 145 -13.91 -23.73 6.19
C LYS A 145 -13.32 -22.65 7.09
N TYR A 146 -13.57 -21.41 6.73
CA TYR A 146 -13.09 -20.20 7.39
C TYR A 146 -14.23 -19.67 8.27
N HIS A 147 -14.06 -19.57 9.55
CA HIS A 147 -15.08 -19.10 10.50
C HIS A 147 -15.51 -17.64 10.32
N ASP A 148 -15.33 -17.06 9.15
CA ASP A 148 -15.64 -15.68 8.80
C ASP A 148 -16.97 -15.48 8.06
N GLN A 149 -17.67 -16.57 7.75
CA GLN A 149 -18.96 -16.54 7.04
C GLN A 149 -18.88 -16.09 5.58
N VAL A 150 -17.72 -16.15 4.94
CA VAL A 150 -17.59 -16.01 3.47
C VAL A 150 -17.55 -17.40 2.87
N TYR A 151 -18.52 -17.70 2.03
CA TYR A 151 -18.62 -18.99 1.34
C TYR A 151 -17.59 -19.10 0.20
N GLU A 152 -17.29 -20.34 -0.21
CA GLU A 152 -16.55 -20.54 -1.46
C GLU A 152 -17.39 -20.12 -2.66
N PRO A 153 -16.78 -19.57 -3.72
CA PRO A 153 -17.50 -19.18 -4.92
C PRO A 153 -18.21 -20.38 -5.56
N ILE A 154 -19.50 -20.23 -5.81
CA ILE A 154 -20.30 -21.22 -6.51
C ILE A 154 -20.53 -20.81 -7.96
N ILE A 155 -20.57 -21.78 -8.85
CA ILE A 155 -20.81 -21.59 -10.28
C ILE A 155 -22.25 -22.03 -10.59
N LEU A 156 -23.02 -21.12 -11.17
CA LEU A 156 -24.46 -21.30 -11.39
C LEU A 156 -24.80 -21.09 -12.86
N LYS A 157 -25.77 -21.87 -13.36
CA LYS A 157 -26.45 -21.50 -14.62
C LYS A 157 -27.41 -20.34 -14.38
N LYS A 158 -27.78 -19.64 -15.45
CA LYS A 158 -28.68 -18.47 -15.43
C LYS A 158 -30.01 -18.72 -14.68
N ASN A 159 -30.51 -19.94 -14.73
CA ASN A 159 -31.79 -20.36 -14.15
C ASN A 159 -31.65 -21.08 -12.80
N GLU A 160 -30.51 -20.97 -12.15
CA GLU A 160 -30.23 -21.64 -10.87
C GLU A 160 -30.03 -20.66 -9.70
N ILE A 161 -30.08 -19.35 -9.97
CA ILE A 161 -29.86 -18.29 -8.95
C ILE A 161 -30.91 -18.40 -7.84
N ALA A 162 -32.19 -18.51 -8.22
CA ALA A 162 -33.30 -18.67 -7.25
C ALA A 162 -33.14 -19.89 -6.37
N ALA A 163 -32.76 -21.02 -6.94
CA ALA A 163 -32.57 -22.27 -6.22
C ALA A 163 -31.39 -22.17 -5.23
N ALA A 164 -30.28 -21.55 -5.66
CA ALA A 164 -29.15 -21.30 -4.80
C ALA A 164 -29.52 -20.39 -3.62
N VAL A 165 -30.19 -19.26 -3.89
CA VAL A 165 -30.61 -18.32 -2.84
C VAL A 165 -31.51 -19.02 -1.81
N ARG A 166 -32.51 -19.80 -2.23
CA ARG A 166 -33.39 -20.58 -1.29
C ARG A 166 -32.57 -21.51 -0.43
N LYS A 167 -31.67 -22.26 -1.02
CA LYS A 167 -30.82 -23.24 -0.30
C LYS A 167 -29.93 -22.58 0.76
N PHE A 168 -29.41 -21.35 0.50
CA PHE A 168 -28.67 -20.58 1.50
C PHE A 168 -29.57 -20.01 2.59
N LEU A 169 -30.77 -19.54 2.25
CA LEU A 169 -31.73 -19.03 3.22
C LEU A 169 -32.26 -20.12 4.18
N GLU A 170 -32.27 -21.38 3.75
CA GLU A 170 -32.63 -22.53 4.60
C GLU A 170 -31.51 -22.92 5.57
N LYS A 171 -30.26 -22.74 5.17
CA LYS A 171 -29.08 -23.10 5.98
C LYS A 171 -28.62 -22.00 6.95
N GLU A 172 -28.78 -20.74 6.57
CA GLU A 172 -28.28 -19.59 7.33
C GLU A 172 -29.45 -18.79 7.93
N HIS A 173 -29.47 -18.72 9.24
CA HIS A 173 -30.36 -17.82 9.96
C HIS A 173 -29.56 -16.58 10.37
N SER A 174 -29.67 -15.51 9.60
CA SER A 174 -29.04 -14.25 9.98
C SER A 174 -29.83 -13.53 11.06
N ALA A 175 -29.13 -12.95 12.01
CA ALA A 175 -29.73 -12.29 13.16
C ALA A 175 -30.38 -10.92 12.87
N SER A 176 -30.02 -10.26 11.77
CA SER A 176 -30.49 -8.89 11.50
C SER A 176 -30.66 -8.63 10.00
N PRO A 177 -31.82 -8.15 9.54
CA PRO A 177 -32.00 -7.72 8.16
C PRO A 177 -31.13 -6.52 7.83
N LEU A 178 -30.55 -6.50 6.64
CA LEU A 178 -29.75 -5.37 6.12
C LEU A 178 -30.64 -4.44 5.32
N ASN A 179 -30.56 -3.12 5.58
CA ASN A 179 -31.17 -2.10 4.73
C ASN A 179 -30.21 -1.79 3.59
N GLY A 180 -30.62 -2.00 2.34
CA GLY A 180 -29.77 -1.88 1.16
C GLY A 180 -29.16 -0.49 0.98
N PHE A 181 -29.92 0.56 1.24
CA PHE A 181 -29.42 1.93 1.11
C PHE A 181 -28.37 2.30 2.19
N LEU A 182 -28.64 1.93 3.42
CA LEU A 182 -27.72 2.15 4.52
C LEU A 182 -26.47 1.26 4.36
N TRP A 183 -26.65 0.02 3.93
CA TRP A 183 -25.56 -0.88 3.61
C TRP A 183 -24.67 -0.30 2.51
N ALA A 184 -25.23 0.09 1.36
CA ALA A 184 -24.47 0.62 0.24
C ALA A 184 -23.69 1.91 0.57
N LYS A 185 -24.18 2.70 1.52
CA LYS A 185 -23.53 3.93 2.01
C LYS A 185 -22.69 3.74 3.27
N SER A 186 -22.65 2.52 3.81
CA SER A 186 -21.84 2.21 4.97
C SER A 186 -20.37 2.48 4.74
N ARG A 187 -19.65 2.65 5.83
CA ARG A 187 -18.23 2.97 5.79
C ARG A 187 -17.45 1.81 5.19
N TYR A 188 -16.74 2.12 4.13
CA TYR A 188 -15.75 1.22 3.54
C TYR A 188 -14.36 1.69 3.96
N SER A 189 -13.66 0.87 4.70
CA SER A 189 -12.32 1.12 5.22
C SER A 189 -11.58 -0.20 5.21
N PRO A 190 -10.71 -0.46 4.31
CA PRO A 190 -9.50 0.26 4.15
C PRO A 190 -9.36 0.90 2.80
N THR A 191 -8.33 1.63 2.81
CA THR A 191 -7.61 2.04 1.64
C THR A 191 -6.93 0.86 0.97
N PRO A 192 -6.80 0.92 -0.35
CA PRO A 192 -5.93 0.01 -1.09
C PRO A 192 -4.52 -0.01 -0.51
N THR A 193 -3.76 -1.07 -0.73
CA THR A 193 -2.33 -1.06 -0.45
C THR A 193 -1.68 0.12 -1.17
N ILE A 194 -0.52 0.56 -0.73
CA ILE A 194 0.19 1.65 -1.40
C ILE A 194 0.41 1.35 -2.90
N ILE A 195 0.62 0.08 -3.24
CA ILE A 195 0.77 -0.39 -4.62
C ILE A 195 -0.53 -0.18 -5.41
N GLN A 196 -1.65 -0.66 -4.87
CA GLN A 196 -2.98 -0.52 -5.50
C GLN A 196 -3.38 0.95 -5.66
N ALA A 197 -3.17 1.75 -4.61
CA ALA A 197 -3.50 3.17 -4.63
C ALA A 197 -2.63 3.95 -5.64
N ALA A 198 -1.34 3.65 -5.71
CA ALA A 198 -0.43 4.24 -6.68
C ALA A 198 -0.82 3.87 -8.12
N THR A 199 -1.19 2.62 -8.37
CA THR A 199 -1.64 2.14 -9.67
C THR A 199 -2.91 2.86 -10.11
N GLU A 200 -3.90 3.01 -9.23
CA GLU A 200 -5.14 3.74 -9.54
C GLU A 200 -4.88 5.23 -9.83
N LEU A 201 -4.02 5.88 -9.05
CA LEU A 201 -3.61 7.27 -9.35
C LEU A 201 -2.93 7.37 -10.71
N TYR A 202 -2.05 6.42 -11.04
CA TYR A 202 -1.34 6.40 -12.31
C TYR A 202 -2.27 6.14 -13.52
N ARG A 203 -3.40 5.48 -13.30
CA ARG A 203 -4.49 5.33 -14.28
C ARG A 203 -5.29 6.61 -14.53
N GLY A 204 -5.05 7.65 -13.75
CA GLY A 204 -5.76 8.92 -13.84
C GLY A 204 -6.97 9.04 -12.91
N HIS A 205 -7.21 8.04 -12.05
CA HIS A 205 -8.22 8.16 -11.00
C HIS A 205 -7.76 9.16 -9.94
N ASN A 206 -8.69 9.95 -9.43
CA ASN A 206 -8.36 10.93 -8.40
C ASN A 206 -8.42 10.28 -6.98
N VAL A 207 -7.84 10.96 -5.99
CA VAL A 207 -7.82 10.48 -4.61
C VAL A 207 -9.22 10.23 -4.05
N LYS A 208 -10.24 10.93 -4.54
CA LYS A 208 -11.65 10.74 -4.12
C LYS A 208 -12.22 9.40 -4.54
N SER A 209 -11.85 8.89 -5.70
CA SER A 209 -12.30 7.58 -6.17
C SER A 209 -11.65 6.44 -5.40
N ILE A 210 -10.41 6.65 -4.92
CA ILE A 210 -9.62 5.66 -4.17
C ILE A 210 -10.01 5.62 -2.68
N THR A 211 -10.34 6.79 -2.11
CA THR A 211 -10.72 6.93 -0.70
C THR A 211 -12.18 7.37 -0.60
N ARG A 212 -13.12 6.46 -0.40
CA ARG A 212 -14.51 6.85 -0.21
C ARG A 212 -14.65 7.95 0.85
N LYS A 213 -15.62 8.85 0.67
CA LYS A 213 -16.02 10.06 1.42
C LYS A 213 -15.96 10.05 2.96
N GLY A 214 -14.93 9.44 3.58
CA GLY A 214 -14.69 9.57 5.01
C GLY A 214 -13.81 10.78 5.33
N ALA A 215 -13.59 11.06 6.62
CA ALA A 215 -12.68 12.11 7.11
C ALA A 215 -11.27 12.00 6.48
N THR A 216 -10.84 10.77 6.17
CA THR A 216 -9.55 10.47 5.54
C THR A 216 -9.44 10.99 4.11
N GLY A 217 -10.43 10.75 3.26
CA GLY A 217 -10.43 11.25 1.87
C GLY A 217 -10.46 12.78 1.81
N LYS A 218 -11.24 13.42 2.69
CA LYS A 218 -11.28 14.89 2.81
C LYS A 218 -9.93 15.46 3.28
N SER A 219 -9.27 14.79 4.22
CA SER A 219 -7.95 15.20 4.73
C SER A 219 -6.89 15.12 3.63
N LEU A 220 -6.82 13.99 2.90
CA LEU A 220 -5.89 13.81 1.79
C LEU A 220 -6.11 14.84 0.68
N GLU A 221 -7.35 15.07 0.27
CA GLU A 221 -7.68 16.04 -0.75
C GLU A 221 -7.28 17.46 -0.33
N ARG A 222 -7.59 17.85 0.91
CA ARG A 222 -7.24 19.15 1.46
C ARG A 222 -5.75 19.37 1.49
N THR A 223 -4.98 18.38 1.95
CA THR A 223 -3.51 18.46 1.98
C THR A 223 -2.92 18.46 0.57
N THR A 224 -3.41 17.61 -0.34
CA THR A 224 -2.96 17.64 -1.74
C THR A 224 -3.20 19.01 -2.38
N ARG A 225 -4.38 19.61 -2.16
CA ARG A 225 -4.71 20.94 -2.67
C ARG A 225 -3.78 22.01 -2.10
N ALA A 226 -3.51 21.98 -0.78
CA ALA A 226 -2.60 22.92 -0.14
C ALA A 226 -1.17 22.83 -0.72
N VAL A 227 -0.66 21.63 -0.96
CA VAL A 227 0.65 21.41 -1.61
C VAL A 227 0.67 21.96 -3.03
N LEU A 228 -0.38 21.68 -3.82
CA LEU A 228 -0.50 22.19 -5.20
C LEU A 228 -0.64 23.73 -5.24
N GLU A 229 -1.25 24.33 -4.23
CA GLU A 229 -1.32 25.79 -4.06
C GLU A 229 0.05 26.38 -3.76
N VAL A 230 0.85 25.74 -2.89
CA VAL A 230 2.24 26.15 -2.63
C VAL A 230 3.07 26.12 -3.92
N ILE A 231 2.94 25.09 -4.76
CA ILE A 231 3.63 24.99 -6.05
C ILE A 231 3.22 26.13 -6.98
N ARG A 232 1.91 26.39 -7.13
CA ARG A 232 1.39 27.46 -7.98
C ARG A 232 1.84 28.84 -7.51
N ASP A 233 1.83 29.08 -6.21
CA ASP A 233 2.28 30.34 -5.63
C ASP A 233 3.77 30.57 -5.83
N ALA A 234 4.59 29.53 -5.61
CA ALA A 234 6.04 29.60 -5.86
C ALA A 234 6.34 29.96 -7.32
N LYS A 235 5.67 29.30 -8.27
CA LYS A 235 5.79 29.60 -9.70
C LYS A 235 5.34 31.04 -10.02
N LYS A 236 4.17 31.46 -9.53
CA LYS A 236 3.63 32.81 -9.79
C LYS A 236 4.51 33.93 -9.25
N LYS A 237 5.09 33.74 -8.04
CA LYS A 237 5.93 34.72 -7.37
C LYS A 237 7.41 34.61 -7.73
N ASN A 238 7.77 33.60 -8.51
CA ASN A 238 9.15 33.29 -8.88
C ASN A 238 10.05 33.06 -7.64
N GLU A 239 9.53 32.33 -6.64
CA GLU A 239 10.17 32.08 -5.34
C GLU A 239 10.59 30.62 -5.18
N LYS A 240 11.65 30.40 -4.40
CA LYS A 240 12.05 29.06 -3.97
C LYS A 240 11.43 28.73 -2.61
N CYS A 241 10.85 27.54 -2.49
CA CYS A 241 10.22 27.16 -1.23
C CYS A 241 10.38 25.67 -0.89
N ILE A 242 10.32 25.40 0.42
CA ILE A 242 10.25 24.06 0.97
C ILE A 242 8.97 23.89 1.80
N CYS A 243 8.30 22.77 1.63
CA CYS A 243 7.02 22.48 2.26
C CYS A 243 7.12 21.16 3.05
N PHE A 244 6.82 21.19 4.36
CA PHE A 244 6.81 20.00 5.20
C PHE A 244 5.38 19.49 5.40
N VAL A 245 5.13 18.26 4.98
CA VAL A 245 3.84 17.57 5.17
C VAL A 245 4.00 16.52 6.26
N THR A 246 3.25 16.66 7.35
CA THR A 246 3.29 15.71 8.48
C THR A 246 2.04 14.84 8.54
N GLY A 247 2.10 13.77 9.29
CA GLY A 247 0.94 12.92 9.57
C GLY A 247 1.32 11.63 10.28
N VAL A 248 0.35 11.08 11.01
CA VAL A 248 0.52 9.82 11.74
C VAL A 248 0.95 8.68 10.82
N PRO A 249 1.56 7.60 11.34
CA PRO A 249 1.87 6.42 10.54
C PRO A 249 0.63 5.89 9.81
N GLY A 250 0.77 5.68 8.49
CA GLY A 250 -0.35 5.24 7.65
C GLY A 250 -1.37 6.33 7.28
N ALA A 251 -1.07 7.61 7.47
CA ALA A 251 -1.97 8.71 7.09
C ALA A 251 -2.03 8.99 5.58
N GLY A 252 -1.21 8.30 4.76
CA GLY A 252 -1.21 8.46 3.30
C GLY A 252 -0.24 9.52 2.77
N LYS A 253 0.81 9.87 3.53
CA LYS A 253 1.85 10.81 3.08
C LYS A 253 2.46 10.42 1.74
N THR A 254 2.93 9.19 1.63
CA THR A 254 3.47 8.61 0.38
C THR A 254 2.49 8.75 -0.78
N LEU A 255 1.19 8.52 -0.52
CA LEU A 255 0.14 8.66 -1.53
C LEU A 255 -0.04 10.12 -2.00
N ILE A 256 0.04 11.08 -1.08
CA ILE A 256 0.03 12.51 -1.44
C ILE A 256 1.22 12.85 -2.34
N GLY A 257 2.42 12.42 -1.96
CA GLY A 257 3.62 12.66 -2.75
C GLY A 257 3.51 12.10 -4.17
N LEU A 258 3.09 10.86 -4.30
CA LEU A 258 2.86 10.22 -5.60
C LEU A 258 1.77 10.94 -6.40
N ASN A 259 0.65 11.31 -5.77
CA ASN A 259 -0.44 12.03 -6.43
C ASN A 259 0.00 13.39 -6.97
N VAL A 260 0.76 14.15 -6.18
CA VAL A 260 1.33 15.44 -6.61
C VAL A 260 2.30 15.24 -7.77
N ALA A 261 3.19 14.23 -7.70
CA ALA A 261 4.13 13.92 -8.79
C ALA A 261 3.38 13.57 -10.09
N ILE A 262 2.39 12.69 -10.03
CA ILE A 262 1.60 12.26 -11.19
C ILE A 262 0.85 13.44 -11.79
N GLN A 263 0.15 14.26 -10.98
CA GLN A 263 -0.61 15.42 -11.47
C GLN A 263 0.31 16.46 -12.11
N GLN A 264 1.45 16.77 -11.50
CA GLN A 264 2.40 17.75 -12.07
C GLN A 264 3.00 17.24 -13.39
N ASN A 265 3.36 15.96 -13.45
CA ASN A 265 3.88 15.36 -14.69
C ASN A 265 2.83 15.28 -15.80
N ALA A 266 1.56 15.11 -15.46
CA ALA A 266 0.46 15.18 -16.44
C ALA A 266 0.28 16.60 -17.00
N ILE A 267 0.40 17.63 -16.16
CA ILE A 267 0.36 19.05 -16.59
C ILE A 267 1.59 19.42 -17.43
N ALA A 268 2.76 18.93 -17.03
CA ALA A 268 4.05 19.25 -17.65
C ALA A 268 4.34 18.46 -18.95
N LYS A 269 3.40 17.63 -19.45
CA LYS A 269 3.61 16.82 -20.66
C LYS A 269 4.14 17.61 -21.86
N ASN A 270 3.87 18.93 -21.91
CA ASN A 270 4.24 19.82 -23.02
C ASN A 270 5.17 20.95 -22.60
N ILE A 271 5.66 21.01 -21.35
CA ILE A 271 6.50 22.09 -20.83
C ILE A 271 7.73 21.48 -20.18
N SER A 272 8.86 21.66 -20.85
CA SER A 272 10.16 21.24 -20.34
C SER A 272 10.50 21.94 -19.01
N GLY A 273 11.06 21.21 -18.03
CA GLY A 273 11.52 21.76 -16.75
C GLY A 273 10.45 21.91 -15.66
N GLU A 274 9.16 21.63 -15.92
CA GLU A 274 8.10 21.71 -14.90
C GLU A 274 7.69 20.36 -14.30
N LYS A 275 8.44 19.31 -14.59
CA LYS A 275 8.20 17.97 -14.07
C LYS A 275 8.50 17.88 -12.57
N ALA A 276 7.84 16.94 -11.92
CA ALA A 276 8.07 16.59 -10.53
C ALA A 276 8.75 15.23 -10.42
N VAL A 277 9.78 15.14 -9.57
CA VAL A 277 10.44 13.89 -9.22
C VAL A 277 10.03 13.47 -7.80
N TYR A 278 9.60 12.22 -7.66
CA TYR A 278 9.34 11.60 -6.37
C TYR A 278 10.56 10.79 -5.93
N LEU A 279 11.09 11.12 -4.76
CA LEU A 279 12.33 10.59 -4.21
C LEU A 279 12.05 9.89 -2.87
N SER A 280 12.56 8.69 -2.70
CA SER A 280 12.50 8.00 -1.41
C SER A 280 13.84 7.35 -1.08
N GLY A 281 14.19 7.38 0.22
CA GLY A 281 15.31 6.61 0.76
C GLY A 281 15.00 5.11 0.91
N ASN A 282 13.74 4.73 0.75
CA ASN A 282 13.27 3.34 0.87
C ASN A 282 13.36 2.63 -0.49
N GLN A 283 14.51 2.00 -0.75
CA GLN A 283 14.77 1.32 -2.03
C GLN A 283 13.74 0.22 -2.34
N PRO A 284 13.38 -0.71 -1.43
CA PRO A 284 12.37 -1.73 -1.69
C PRO A 284 11.02 -1.15 -2.12
N LEU A 285 10.55 -0.10 -1.45
CA LEU A 285 9.30 0.56 -1.81
C LEU A 285 9.35 1.15 -3.23
N VAL A 286 10.45 1.84 -3.58
CA VAL A 286 10.63 2.42 -4.92
C VAL A 286 10.65 1.33 -5.99
N GLU A 287 11.40 0.24 -5.77
CA GLU A 287 11.51 -0.88 -6.72
C GLU A 287 10.14 -1.52 -6.97
N VAL A 288 9.40 -1.83 -5.91
CA VAL A 288 8.08 -2.47 -6.00
C VAL A 288 7.05 -1.54 -6.66
N LEU A 289 7.00 -0.27 -6.26
CA LEU A 289 6.08 0.71 -6.86
C LEU A 289 6.39 0.94 -8.34
N SER A 290 7.66 1.15 -8.68
CA SER A 290 8.06 1.42 -10.07
C SER A 290 7.73 0.24 -10.98
N GLU A 291 8.00 -0.98 -10.55
CA GLU A 291 7.68 -2.18 -11.33
C GLU A 291 6.16 -2.40 -11.44
N ALA A 292 5.40 -2.20 -10.36
CA ALA A 292 3.94 -2.32 -10.38
C ALA A 292 3.30 -1.34 -11.39
N LEU A 293 3.74 -0.08 -11.38
CA LEU A 293 3.25 0.93 -12.31
C LEU A 293 3.68 0.63 -13.76
N ALA A 294 4.91 0.16 -13.96
CA ALA A 294 5.41 -0.21 -15.28
C ALA A 294 4.63 -1.40 -15.87
N ARG A 295 4.35 -2.43 -15.07
CA ARG A 295 3.53 -3.58 -15.48
C ARG A 295 2.10 -3.15 -15.82
N ASP A 296 1.50 -2.27 -15.02
CA ASP A 296 0.17 -1.75 -15.28
C ASP A 296 0.12 -0.95 -16.58
N GLN A 297 1.06 -0.05 -16.80
CA GLN A 297 1.16 0.74 -18.03
C GLN A 297 1.34 -0.17 -19.27
N TYR A 298 2.24 -1.15 -19.19
CA TYR A 298 2.47 -2.11 -20.26
C TYR A 298 1.21 -2.89 -20.62
N ASN A 299 0.49 -3.41 -19.62
CA ASN A 299 -0.73 -4.17 -19.83
C ASN A 299 -1.83 -3.32 -20.48
N ARG A 300 -1.99 -2.05 -20.07
CA ARG A 300 -2.97 -1.13 -20.68
C ARG A 300 -2.64 -0.84 -22.14
N GLU A 301 -1.38 -0.58 -22.46
CA GLU A 301 -0.96 -0.30 -23.83
C GLU A 301 -1.17 -1.50 -24.77
N ILE A 302 -0.95 -2.74 -24.27
CA ILE A 302 -1.26 -3.95 -25.04
C ILE A 302 -2.76 -4.06 -25.32
N VAL A 303 -3.60 -3.85 -24.30
CA VAL A 303 -5.06 -3.95 -24.46
C VAL A 303 -5.58 -2.89 -25.43
N LEU A 304 -5.11 -1.65 -25.30
CA LEU A 304 -5.48 -0.56 -26.21
C LEU A 304 -5.08 -0.87 -27.66
N LYS A 305 -3.88 -1.39 -27.87
CA LYS A 305 -3.43 -1.78 -29.22
C LYS A 305 -4.23 -2.94 -29.78
N LYS A 306 -4.51 -3.98 -29.00
CA LYS A 306 -5.33 -5.11 -29.42
C LYS A 306 -6.72 -4.64 -29.89
N ASN A 307 -7.35 -3.75 -29.13
CA ASN A 307 -8.65 -3.17 -29.47
C ASN A 307 -8.60 -2.26 -30.72
N LEU A 308 -7.47 -1.59 -30.97
CA LEU A 308 -7.25 -0.79 -32.20
C LEU A 308 -7.03 -1.69 -33.42
N PHE A 309 -6.28 -2.78 -33.29
CA PHE A 309 -6.08 -3.75 -34.38
C PHE A 309 -7.38 -4.44 -34.78
N GLU A 310 -8.20 -4.88 -33.82
CA GLU A 310 -9.51 -5.48 -34.12
C GLU A 310 -10.47 -4.51 -34.84
N LYS A 311 -10.32 -3.17 -34.67
CA LYS A 311 -11.08 -2.15 -35.41
C LYS A 311 -10.50 -1.86 -36.80
N VAL A 312 -9.21 -2.00 -36.99
CA VAL A 312 -8.53 -1.67 -38.27
C VAL A 312 -8.57 -2.85 -39.26
N ASP A 313 -8.45 -4.10 -38.78
CA ASP A 313 -8.55 -5.32 -39.63
C ASP A 313 -9.92 -5.48 -40.30
N ARG A 314 -10.95 -4.78 -39.81
CA ARG A 314 -12.28 -4.71 -40.47
C ARG A 314 -12.35 -3.69 -41.62
N LYS A 315 -11.33 -2.84 -41.80
CA LYS A 315 -11.37 -1.73 -42.77
C LYS A 315 -10.23 -1.69 -43.80
N SER A 316 -9.11 -2.35 -43.56
CA SER A 316 -7.98 -2.35 -44.54
C SER A 316 -7.06 -3.52 -44.29
N GLY A 317 -6.87 -4.37 -45.32
CA GLY A 317 -6.02 -5.57 -45.29
C GLY A 317 -4.50 -5.37 -45.26
N GLU A 318 -3.98 -4.27 -44.72
CA GLU A 318 -2.53 -4.02 -44.63
C GLU A 318 -1.98 -4.26 -43.24
N LYS A 319 -1.11 -5.26 -43.10
CA LYS A 319 -0.35 -5.56 -41.86
C LYS A 319 0.80 -4.58 -41.67
N SER A 320 0.58 -3.44 -41.05
CA SER A 320 1.66 -2.56 -40.61
C SER A 320 2.29 -3.11 -39.31
N ARG A 321 3.52 -3.62 -39.40
CA ARG A 321 4.37 -4.00 -38.26
C ARG A 321 4.89 -2.77 -37.52
N LYS A 322 4.05 -2.06 -36.75
CA LYS A 322 4.55 -1.07 -35.80
C LYS A 322 5.15 -1.76 -34.58
N LYS A 323 6.39 -1.38 -34.20
CA LYS A 323 7.11 -1.88 -33.04
C LYS A 323 6.21 -1.82 -31.79
N GLY A 324 5.99 -2.95 -31.11
CA GLY A 324 5.14 -3.00 -29.94
C GLY A 324 5.73 -2.20 -28.76
N TYR A 325 4.89 -1.61 -27.93
CA TYR A 325 5.32 -1.01 -26.65
C TYR A 325 5.88 -2.12 -25.76
N THR A 326 7.03 -1.89 -25.13
CA THR A 326 7.74 -2.88 -24.35
C THR A 326 7.69 -2.57 -22.85
N LEU A 327 7.83 -3.59 -22.01
CA LEU A 327 7.94 -3.40 -20.57
C LEU A 327 9.17 -2.56 -20.20
N ALA A 328 10.24 -2.61 -20.98
CA ALA A 328 11.43 -1.79 -20.78
C ALA A 328 11.12 -0.29 -20.98
N GLU A 329 10.35 0.05 -22.01
CA GLU A 329 9.89 1.43 -22.22
C GLU A 329 8.98 1.92 -21.09
N ALA A 330 8.07 1.07 -20.59
CA ALA A 330 7.25 1.38 -19.43
C ALA A 330 8.09 1.64 -18.18
N ARG A 331 9.11 0.82 -17.92
CA ARG A 331 10.05 1.03 -16.80
C ARG A 331 10.79 2.35 -16.92
N ILE A 332 11.28 2.70 -18.09
CA ILE A 332 11.96 3.99 -18.34
C ILE A 332 11.03 5.15 -18.03
N ALA A 333 9.78 5.08 -18.50
CA ALA A 333 8.78 6.12 -18.25
C ALA A 333 8.50 6.33 -16.75
N VAL A 334 8.36 5.24 -15.99
CA VAL A 334 8.12 5.33 -14.54
C VAL A 334 9.37 5.79 -13.78
N HIS A 335 10.55 5.27 -14.13
CA HIS A 335 11.82 5.68 -13.50
C HIS A 335 12.19 7.15 -13.77
N SER A 336 11.58 7.78 -14.78
CA SER A 336 11.79 9.20 -15.01
C SER A 336 11.27 10.09 -13.87
N PHE A 337 10.27 9.65 -13.13
CA PHE A 337 9.65 10.45 -12.05
C PHE A 337 9.63 9.79 -10.67
N ILE A 338 9.90 8.49 -10.55
CA ILE A 338 10.07 7.78 -9.26
C ILE A 338 11.51 7.29 -9.16
N GLN A 339 12.26 7.79 -8.19
CA GLN A 339 13.68 7.49 -8.06
C GLN A 339 14.10 7.27 -6.60
N ILE A 340 15.16 6.50 -6.43
CA ILE A 340 15.85 6.37 -5.14
C ILE A 340 16.71 7.61 -4.94
N VAL A 341 16.68 8.20 -3.75
CA VAL A 341 17.49 9.41 -3.40
C VAL A 341 18.96 9.24 -3.77
N HIS A 342 19.55 8.07 -3.56
CA HIS A 342 20.95 7.82 -3.89
C HIS A 342 21.25 7.92 -5.39
N HIS A 343 20.30 7.50 -6.24
CA HIS A 343 20.44 7.61 -7.69
C HIS A 343 20.29 9.06 -8.12
N TYR A 344 19.27 9.76 -7.65
CA TYR A 344 19.07 11.19 -7.89
C TYR A 344 20.31 12.01 -7.53
N ARG A 345 20.86 11.81 -6.33
CA ARG A 345 22.08 12.48 -5.88
C ARG A 345 23.27 12.22 -6.80
N LYS A 346 23.47 10.97 -7.26
CA LYS A 346 24.53 10.63 -8.22
C LYS A 346 24.37 11.41 -9.53
N VAL A 347 23.14 11.47 -10.06
CA VAL A 347 22.83 12.20 -11.30
C VAL A 347 23.05 13.71 -11.11
N MET A 348 22.63 14.28 -9.98
CA MET A 348 22.83 15.70 -9.70
C MET A 348 24.30 16.08 -9.56
N LEU A 349 25.11 15.25 -8.91
CA LEU A 349 26.57 15.46 -8.82
C LEU A 349 27.24 15.44 -10.21
N ALA A 350 26.72 14.61 -11.12
CA ALA A 350 27.26 14.55 -12.49
C ALA A 350 26.81 15.72 -13.36
N LYS A 351 25.57 16.19 -13.20
CA LYS A 351 25.00 17.29 -14.00
C LYS A 351 25.42 18.70 -13.56
N LEU A 352 25.62 18.88 -12.26
CA LEU A 352 25.92 20.15 -11.65
C LEU A 352 27.44 20.20 -11.37
N LYS A 353 28.15 21.22 -11.88
CA LYS A 353 29.53 21.45 -11.50
C LYS A 353 29.59 21.71 -10.00
N HIS A 354 30.07 20.72 -9.25
CA HIS A 354 30.13 20.79 -7.80
C HIS A 354 31.30 21.71 -7.39
N PRO A 355 31.18 22.50 -6.28
CA PRO A 355 32.22 23.38 -5.81
C PRO A 355 33.54 22.69 -5.40
N PHE A 356 33.56 21.34 -5.33
CA PHE A 356 34.78 20.58 -5.04
C PHE A 356 35.66 20.26 -6.27
N GLY A 357 35.40 20.87 -7.43
CA GLY A 357 36.25 20.72 -8.62
C GLY A 357 36.16 19.36 -9.31
N ASP A 358 37.02 19.15 -10.30
CA ASP A 358 37.04 17.98 -11.20
C ASP A 358 37.41 16.62 -10.54
N ALA A 359 37.58 16.58 -9.22
CA ALA A 359 37.91 15.36 -8.45
C ALA A 359 36.77 14.31 -8.36
N LEU A 360 35.64 14.58 -8.95
CA LEU A 360 34.52 13.63 -9.07
C LEU A 360 34.59 12.86 -10.40
N GLU A 361 35.56 11.96 -10.57
CA GLU A 361 35.42 10.88 -11.56
C GLU A 361 34.20 10.02 -11.22
N ILE A 362 33.07 10.43 -11.77
CA ILE A 362 31.84 9.63 -11.73
C ILE A 362 31.97 8.58 -12.82
N ASP A 363 31.82 7.32 -12.45
CA ASP A 363 31.69 6.22 -13.39
C ASP A 363 30.52 6.50 -14.36
N THR A 364 30.83 7.12 -15.48
CA THR A 364 29.87 7.56 -16.50
C THR A 364 29.31 6.40 -17.32
N ARG A 365 29.73 5.16 -17.08
CA ARG A 365 29.32 3.97 -17.86
C ARG A 365 27.82 3.66 -17.76
N ASN A 366 27.12 4.22 -16.79
CA ASN A 366 25.67 4.05 -16.61
C ASN A 366 24.87 5.36 -16.65
N CYS A 367 25.46 6.48 -17.07
CA CYS A 367 24.72 7.72 -17.34
C CYS A 367 24.31 7.73 -18.81
N VAL A 368 23.02 7.84 -19.07
CA VAL A 368 22.51 8.12 -20.43
C VAL A 368 23.16 9.42 -20.89
N LYS A 369 24.02 9.35 -21.90
CA LYS A 369 24.58 10.51 -22.58
C LYS A 369 23.42 11.29 -23.21
N SER A 370 23.04 12.43 -22.65
CA SER A 370 22.32 13.45 -23.40
C SER A 370 23.36 14.34 -24.06
N GLU A 371 23.54 14.12 -25.34
CA GLU A 371 24.29 15.04 -26.17
C GLU A 371 23.50 16.33 -26.33
N LYS A 372 24.18 17.41 -26.11
CA LYS A 372 24.08 18.82 -26.52
C LYS A 372 23.90 19.78 -25.36
N ASP A 373 24.87 20.67 -25.36
CA ASP A 373 25.04 21.96 -24.70
C ASP A 373 23.78 22.56 -24.07
N GLY A 374 23.74 22.58 -22.76
CA GLY A 374 22.71 23.21 -21.96
C GLY A 374 22.61 22.46 -20.65
N TYR A 375 22.50 23.14 -19.55
CA TYR A 375 22.16 22.58 -18.25
C TYR A 375 21.03 21.58 -18.41
N ALA A 376 21.31 20.29 -18.24
CA ALA A 376 20.28 19.28 -18.32
C ALA A 376 19.17 19.71 -17.34
N GLU A 377 17.95 19.83 -17.86
CA GLU A 377 16.80 20.31 -17.09
C GLU A 377 16.61 19.45 -15.85
N VAL A 378 16.93 20.03 -14.71
CA VAL A 378 16.63 19.45 -13.40
C VAL A 378 15.17 19.74 -13.13
N ASP A 379 14.44 18.76 -12.65
CA ASP A 379 13.02 18.94 -12.28
C ASP A 379 12.88 20.03 -11.21
N ARG A 380 11.96 20.98 -11.41
CA ARG A 380 11.75 22.11 -10.48
C ARG A 380 10.97 21.76 -9.23
N ILE A 381 10.43 20.56 -9.18
CA ILE A 381 9.64 20.05 -8.04
C ILE A 381 10.25 18.72 -7.60
N ALA A 382 10.77 18.69 -6.36
CA ALA A 382 11.30 17.48 -5.74
C ALA A 382 10.47 17.10 -4.52
N ILE A 383 9.99 15.86 -4.48
CA ILE A 383 9.17 15.32 -3.40
C ILE A 383 9.98 14.25 -2.67
N PHE A 384 10.31 14.49 -1.40
CA PHE A 384 11.08 13.58 -0.57
C PHE A 384 10.16 12.82 0.37
N ASP A 385 10.01 11.53 0.15
CA ASP A 385 9.29 10.65 1.07
C ASP A 385 10.21 10.18 2.21
N GLU A 386 9.66 10.11 3.42
CA GLU A 386 10.40 9.84 4.64
C GLU A 386 11.60 10.80 4.84
N ALA A 387 11.36 12.11 4.65
CA ALA A 387 12.40 13.13 4.66
C ALA A 387 13.24 13.17 5.95
N GLN A 388 12.68 12.73 7.09
CA GLN A 388 13.40 12.59 8.36
C GLN A 388 14.54 11.55 8.30
N ARG A 389 14.56 10.68 7.27
CA ARG A 389 15.59 9.65 7.08
C ARG A 389 16.79 10.12 6.28
N ALA A 390 16.81 11.38 5.84
CA ALA A 390 17.96 11.97 5.16
C ALA A 390 19.23 11.86 6.04
N TRP A 391 20.39 11.70 5.41
CA TRP A 391 21.63 11.43 6.12
C TRP A 391 22.29 12.69 6.68
N THR A 392 22.86 12.58 7.86
CA THR A 392 23.75 13.60 8.43
C THR A 392 25.00 13.75 7.59
N CYS A 393 25.73 14.86 7.78
CA CYS A 393 27.02 15.11 7.14
C CYS A 393 28.00 13.94 7.37
N ASN A 394 28.11 13.44 8.59
CA ASN A 394 29.04 12.36 8.94
C ASN A 394 28.73 11.04 8.20
N GLU A 395 27.44 10.68 8.10
CA GLU A 395 27.03 9.46 7.39
C GLU A 395 27.25 9.58 5.89
N LEU A 396 26.88 10.73 5.31
CA LEU A 396 27.08 10.97 3.88
C LEU A 396 28.56 11.01 3.51
N ALA A 397 29.38 11.72 4.27
CA ALA A 397 30.84 11.77 4.08
C ALA A 397 31.48 10.38 4.23
N GLY A 398 31.06 9.62 5.26
CA GLY A 398 31.52 8.24 5.48
C GLY A 398 31.14 7.30 4.32
N TRP A 399 29.96 7.43 3.79
CA TRP A 399 29.52 6.65 2.63
C TRP A 399 30.28 7.03 1.35
N LEU A 400 30.47 8.32 1.08
CA LEU A 400 31.22 8.82 -0.06
C LEU A 400 32.66 8.34 0.00
N LYS A 401 33.31 8.38 1.18
CA LYS A 401 34.66 7.84 1.39
C LYS A 401 34.74 6.35 1.08
N ARG A 402 33.81 5.55 1.63
CA ARG A 402 33.82 4.06 1.47
C ARG A 402 33.48 3.60 0.06
N LYS A 403 32.49 4.23 -0.59
CA LYS A 403 31.93 3.75 -1.86
C LYS A 403 32.44 4.48 -3.08
N LYS A 404 32.90 5.73 -2.91
CA LYS A 404 33.33 6.62 -4.01
C LYS A 404 34.75 7.13 -3.85
N ARG A 405 35.44 6.76 -2.76
CA ARG A 405 36.80 7.24 -2.38
C ARG A 405 36.90 8.79 -2.32
N LEU A 406 35.76 9.47 -2.13
CA LEU A 406 35.69 10.91 -1.96
C LEU A 406 35.89 11.27 -0.49
N THR A 407 36.84 12.18 -0.25
CA THR A 407 37.13 12.73 1.09
C THR A 407 36.84 14.22 1.10
N GLY A 408 36.57 14.78 2.28
CA GLY A 408 36.35 16.22 2.43
C GLY A 408 34.96 16.75 2.16
N PHE A 409 33.97 15.87 1.91
CA PHE A 409 32.56 16.30 1.76
C PHE A 409 32.01 16.74 3.12
N LYS A 410 31.50 17.97 3.22
CA LYS A 410 31.10 18.60 4.48
C LYS A 410 29.62 18.93 4.59
N TRP A 411 28.80 18.50 3.64
CA TRP A 411 27.37 18.78 3.63
C TRP A 411 26.55 17.58 4.09
N SER A 412 25.42 17.88 4.73
CA SER A 412 24.39 16.86 4.98
C SER A 412 23.63 16.54 3.68
N GLU A 413 22.90 15.44 3.66
CA GLU A 413 22.06 15.11 2.50
C GLU A 413 20.98 16.17 2.24
N PRO A 414 20.24 16.69 3.26
CA PRO A 414 19.36 17.84 3.07
C PRO A 414 20.03 19.07 2.45
N GLU A 415 21.20 19.44 2.95
CA GLU A 415 21.93 20.60 2.43
C GLU A 415 22.29 20.43 0.95
N PHE A 416 22.76 19.24 0.56
CA PHE A 416 23.05 18.91 -0.84
C PHE A 416 21.80 18.93 -1.71
N LEU A 417 20.69 18.39 -1.22
CA LEU A 417 19.44 18.33 -1.98
C LEU A 417 18.83 19.73 -2.19
N ILE A 418 18.87 20.59 -1.16
CA ILE A 418 18.44 21.99 -1.29
C ILE A 418 19.35 22.72 -2.28
N TRP A 419 20.69 22.54 -2.16
CA TRP A 419 21.63 23.13 -3.10
C TRP A 419 21.36 22.72 -4.55
N SER A 420 21.07 21.45 -4.82
CA SER A 420 20.76 20.99 -6.18
C SER A 420 19.53 21.67 -6.77
N MET A 421 18.52 21.93 -5.95
CA MET A 421 17.31 22.65 -6.35
C MET A 421 17.54 24.18 -6.42
N ASP A 422 18.50 24.69 -5.65
CA ASP A 422 18.84 26.12 -5.64
C ASP A 422 19.56 26.57 -6.94
N GLN A 423 20.09 25.64 -7.73
CA GLN A 423 20.69 25.92 -9.03
C GLN A 423 19.67 26.39 -10.08
N HIS A 424 18.37 26.20 -9.86
CA HIS A 424 17.35 26.71 -10.77
C HIS A 424 17.30 28.25 -10.77
N PRO A 425 17.27 28.91 -11.94
CA PRO A 425 16.90 30.30 -12.01
C PRO A 425 15.40 30.46 -11.69
N GLY A 426 15.09 31.39 -10.80
CA GLY A 426 13.72 31.70 -10.43
C GLY A 426 13.12 30.75 -9.37
N TRP A 427 12.10 30.00 -9.72
CA TRP A 427 11.34 29.19 -8.76
C TRP A 427 11.78 27.73 -8.70
N ALA A 428 11.68 27.15 -7.52
CA ALA A 428 11.82 25.73 -7.25
C ALA A 428 11.05 25.34 -5.98
N VAL A 429 10.56 24.09 -5.91
CA VAL A 429 9.79 23.60 -4.76
C VAL A 429 10.31 22.26 -4.27
N ILE A 430 10.58 22.18 -2.97
CA ILE A 430 10.87 20.92 -2.29
C ILE A 430 9.68 20.58 -1.39
N ILE A 431 9.20 19.35 -1.46
CA ILE A 431 8.12 18.81 -0.62
C ILE A 431 8.69 17.69 0.22
N CYS A 432 8.75 17.89 1.54
CA CYS A 432 9.25 16.92 2.51
C CYS A 432 8.07 16.22 3.19
N LEU A 433 7.89 14.92 2.94
CA LEU A 433 6.91 14.10 3.64
C LEU A 433 7.57 13.51 4.88
N VAL A 434 7.04 13.86 6.06
CA VAL A 434 7.67 13.57 7.35
C VAL A 434 6.82 12.61 8.17
N GLY A 435 7.38 11.44 8.51
CA GLY A 435 6.80 10.45 9.42
C GLY A 435 7.36 10.56 10.82
N GLY A 436 6.52 10.38 11.84
CA GLY A 436 6.96 10.32 13.23
C GLY A 436 7.25 8.89 13.71
N GLY A 437 8.30 8.68 14.52
CA GLY A 437 8.52 7.46 15.32
C GLY A 437 8.86 6.18 14.55
N GLN A 438 9.36 6.25 13.33
CA GLN A 438 9.71 5.08 12.51
C GLN A 438 11.20 5.01 12.12
N GLU A 439 12.08 5.64 12.89
CA GLU A 439 13.51 5.56 12.63
C GLU A 439 14.02 4.13 12.93
N ILE A 440 14.66 3.49 11.94
CA ILE A 440 15.23 2.14 12.06
C ILE A 440 16.73 2.11 11.79
N ASN A 441 17.34 3.23 11.36
CA ASN A 441 18.73 3.32 10.98
C ASN A 441 19.51 4.35 11.83
N ARG A 442 20.80 4.05 12.02
CA ARG A 442 21.76 5.01 12.57
C ARG A 442 22.06 6.07 11.51
N GLY A 443 22.12 7.35 11.93
CA GLY A 443 22.50 8.46 11.04
C GLY A 443 21.35 9.13 10.30
N GLU A 444 20.11 8.76 10.61
CA GLU A 444 18.95 9.53 10.18
C GLU A 444 18.94 10.90 10.86
N ALA A 445 18.97 11.96 10.06
CA ALA A 445 19.21 13.33 10.52
C ALA A 445 17.99 13.98 11.18
N GLY A 446 16.83 13.33 11.12
CA GLY A 446 15.58 13.97 11.51
C GLY A 446 15.26 15.20 10.66
N ILE A 447 14.41 16.08 11.18
CA ILE A 447 14.06 17.34 10.50
C ILE A 447 15.09 18.42 10.77
N SER A 448 15.86 18.30 11.86
CA SER A 448 16.81 19.33 12.30
C SER A 448 17.80 19.71 11.22
N GLU A 449 18.36 18.76 10.50
CA GLU A 449 19.33 19.03 9.42
C GLU A 449 18.72 19.78 8.23
N TRP A 450 17.44 19.54 7.91
CA TRP A 450 16.74 20.32 6.87
C TRP A 450 16.62 21.79 7.27
N ILE A 451 16.20 22.05 8.50
CA ILE A 451 15.99 23.42 8.98
C ILE A 451 17.31 24.13 9.20
N LYS A 452 18.34 23.45 9.71
CA LYS A 452 19.71 23.98 9.80
C LYS A 452 20.26 24.39 8.43
N ALA A 453 20.12 23.53 7.42
CA ALA A 453 20.56 23.83 6.06
C ALA A 453 19.87 25.10 5.53
N ILE A 454 18.56 25.23 5.76
CA ILE A 454 17.80 26.42 5.35
C ILE A 454 18.31 27.66 6.09
N ASN A 455 18.36 27.61 7.41
CA ASN A 455 18.76 28.77 8.22
C ASN A 455 20.19 29.26 7.91
N LYS A 456 21.11 28.32 7.69
CA LYS A 456 22.54 28.60 7.47
C LYS A 456 22.85 28.95 6.02
N SER A 457 22.42 28.06 5.09
CA SER A 457 22.93 28.12 3.70
C SER A 457 21.90 28.68 2.71
N PHE A 458 20.59 28.58 3.02
CA PHE A 458 19.53 28.98 2.09
C PHE A 458 18.44 29.88 2.73
N PRO A 459 18.81 31.00 3.41
CA PRO A 459 17.87 31.83 4.17
C PRO A 459 16.81 32.53 3.32
N LYS A 460 16.97 32.56 1.99
CA LYS A 460 15.99 33.15 1.06
C LYS A 460 14.84 32.20 0.72
N TRP A 461 14.96 30.89 1.03
CA TRP A 461 13.92 29.93 0.79
C TRP A 461 12.72 30.17 1.73
N LYS A 462 11.51 30.16 1.20
CA LYS A 462 10.28 30.21 2.00
C LYS A 462 9.97 28.82 2.58
N VAL A 463 9.57 28.77 3.84
CA VAL A 463 9.35 27.51 4.56
C VAL A 463 7.87 27.40 4.95
N TYR A 464 7.18 26.38 4.45
CA TYR A 464 5.78 26.11 4.78
C TYR A 464 5.71 24.90 5.70
N ILE A 465 5.12 25.07 6.89
CA ILE A 465 5.05 24.04 7.93
C ILE A 465 3.65 23.95 8.56
N PRO A 466 3.19 22.80 9.01
CA PRO A 466 2.05 22.67 9.91
C PRO A 466 2.49 22.92 11.35
N GLU A 467 1.55 23.30 12.23
CA GLU A 467 1.84 23.51 13.67
C GLU A 467 2.31 22.23 14.36
N GLU A 468 1.79 21.09 13.95
CA GLU A 468 2.14 19.77 14.48
C GLU A 468 3.61 19.41 14.31
N LEU A 469 4.32 20.09 13.43
CA LEU A 469 5.77 19.88 13.27
C LEU A 469 6.55 20.20 14.55
N PHE A 470 5.99 21.03 15.45
CA PHE A 470 6.57 21.30 16.76
C PHE A 470 6.31 20.21 17.81
N ASN A 471 5.48 19.20 17.52
CA ASN A 471 5.20 18.11 18.43
C ASN A 471 6.42 17.18 18.60
N LYS A 472 6.49 16.50 19.77
CA LYS A 472 7.58 15.57 20.11
C LYS A 472 7.72 14.38 19.13
N ASP A 473 6.65 14.04 18.44
CA ASP A 473 6.61 12.94 17.49
C ASP A 473 7.35 13.25 16.17
N PHE A 474 7.51 14.56 15.85
CA PHE A 474 8.12 15.03 14.61
C PHE A 474 9.41 15.80 14.80
N SER A 475 9.60 16.41 15.96
CA SER A 475 10.75 17.29 16.23
C SER A 475 11.33 17.05 17.62
N ASP A 476 12.64 16.88 17.68
CA ASP A 476 13.40 16.91 18.91
C ASP A 476 13.63 18.36 19.41
N LYS A 477 14.40 18.51 20.49
CA LYS A 477 14.69 19.84 21.05
C LYS A 477 15.46 20.74 20.09
N GLU A 478 16.37 20.16 19.32
CA GLU A 478 17.21 20.87 18.37
C GLU A 478 16.38 21.35 17.17
N ALA A 479 15.56 20.48 16.58
CA ALA A 479 14.66 20.85 15.48
C ALA A 479 13.69 21.96 15.88
N LYS A 480 13.17 21.95 17.12
CA LYS A 480 12.30 23.01 17.63
C LYS A 480 13.01 24.36 17.76
N SER A 481 14.24 24.34 18.22
CA SER A 481 15.06 25.55 18.31
C SER A 481 15.31 26.14 16.92
N GLU A 482 15.72 25.31 15.97
CA GLU A 482 15.96 25.70 14.58
C GLU A 482 14.69 26.20 13.87
N LEU A 483 13.56 25.54 14.07
CA LEU A 483 12.24 25.98 13.56
C LEU A 483 11.82 27.33 14.14
N SER A 484 12.11 27.56 15.42
CA SER A 484 11.79 28.84 16.07
C SER A 484 12.64 29.98 15.50
N ALA A 485 13.89 29.73 15.20
CA ALA A 485 14.83 30.67 14.60
C ALA A 485 14.55 30.98 13.11
N CYS A 486 13.80 30.13 12.41
CA CYS A 486 13.51 30.26 11.00
C CYS A 486 12.61 31.48 10.72
N LYS A 487 13.17 32.55 10.14
CA LYS A 487 12.45 33.83 9.87
C LYS A 487 11.50 33.73 8.67
N SER A 488 11.76 32.83 7.72
CA SER A 488 10.98 32.67 6.49
C SER A 488 9.84 31.67 6.59
N LYS A 489 9.53 31.16 7.81
CA LYS A 489 8.47 30.18 8.03
C LYS A 489 7.07 30.76 7.92
N LYS A 490 6.17 29.98 7.32
CA LYS A 490 4.72 30.25 7.26
C LYS A 490 3.95 29.03 7.71
N LEU A 491 3.04 29.21 8.65
CA LEU A 491 2.18 28.15 9.16
C LEU A 491 1.04 27.86 8.17
N LEU A 492 0.84 26.60 7.82
CA LEU A 492 -0.26 26.09 7.01
C LEU A 492 -0.87 24.83 7.64
N PRO A 493 -1.97 24.94 8.39
CA PRO A 493 -2.59 23.80 9.10
C PRO A 493 -2.97 22.65 8.19
N ASN A 494 -3.28 22.94 6.93
CA ASN A 494 -3.68 21.94 5.94
C ASN A 494 -2.53 21.00 5.51
N LEU A 495 -1.30 21.22 5.96
CA LEU A 495 -0.16 20.33 5.69
C LEU A 495 -0.04 19.17 6.68
N HIS A 496 -0.96 19.05 7.64
CA HIS A 496 -1.01 17.92 8.56
C HIS A 496 -2.15 16.95 8.20
N LEU A 497 -1.81 15.66 8.12
CA LEU A 497 -2.75 14.57 7.90
C LEU A 497 -3.26 14.02 9.23
N THR A 498 -4.48 14.36 9.57
CA THR A 498 -5.12 14.00 10.85
C THR A 498 -5.70 12.58 10.86
N ALA A 499 -6.05 12.02 9.70
CA ALA A 499 -6.73 10.74 9.59
C ALA A 499 -5.80 9.67 9.02
N THR A 500 -5.83 8.47 9.61
CA THR A 500 -5.09 7.32 9.08
C THR A 500 -5.90 6.61 8.00
N MET A 501 -5.20 6.18 6.95
CA MET A 501 -5.72 5.33 5.88
C MET A 501 -5.76 3.84 6.26
N ARG A 502 -5.13 3.45 7.33
CA ARG A 502 -5.15 2.07 7.79
C ARG A 502 -6.57 1.63 8.13
N SER A 503 -6.86 0.35 7.91
CA SER A 503 -8.14 -0.24 8.29
C SER A 503 -8.46 0.05 9.75
N PHE A 504 -9.74 0.05 10.10
CA PHE A 504 -10.17 0.22 11.51
C PHE A 504 -9.51 -0.82 12.43
N ARG A 505 -9.16 -2.01 11.90
CA ARG A 505 -8.42 -3.07 12.59
C ARG A 505 -6.96 -2.68 12.86
N ALA A 506 -6.30 -2.07 11.89
CA ALA A 506 -4.87 -1.74 11.97
C ALA A 506 -4.55 -0.55 12.89
N LYS A 507 -5.52 0.34 13.18
CA LYS A 507 -5.32 1.40 14.18
C LYS A 507 -5.04 0.83 15.57
N LYS A 508 -5.84 -0.14 16.00
CA LYS A 508 -5.68 -0.80 17.29
C LYS A 508 -4.48 -1.72 17.33
N LEU A 509 -4.09 -2.29 16.19
CA LEU A 509 -2.87 -3.07 16.07
C LEU A 509 -1.63 -2.26 16.44
N SER A 510 -1.50 -1.03 15.94
CA SER A 510 -0.38 -0.17 16.29
C SER A 510 -0.31 0.11 17.79
N ALA A 511 -1.46 0.43 18.44
CA ALA A 511 -1.53 0.63 19.87
C ALA A 511 -1.18 -0.63 20.68
N PHE A 512 -1.63 -1.80 20.21
CA PHE A 512 -1.26 -3.08 20.80
C PHE A 512 0.25 -3.34 20.71
N VAL A 513 0.83 -3.19 19.52
CA VAL A 513 2.27 -3.40 19.29
C VAL A 513 3.11 -2.42 20.10
N ASP A 514 2.68 -1.17 20.23
CA ASP A 514 3.36 -0.19 21.10
C ASP A 514 3.31 -0.62 22.55
N SER A 515 2.16 -1.04 23.07
CA SER A 515 2.03 -1.51 24.45
C SER A 515 2.84 -2.79 24.70
N LEU A 516 2.82 -3.73 23.73
CA LEU A 516 3.62 -4.96 23.78
C LEU A 516 5.14 -4.66 23.91
N LEU A 517 5.65 -3.81 23.02
CA LEU A 517 7.07 -3.50 22.95
C LEU A 517 7.55 -2.58 24.07
N ASN A 518 6.66 -1.76 24.62
CA ASN A 518 6.92 -0.93 25.81
C ASN A 518 6.67 -1.68 27.13
N MET A 519 6.24 -2.97 27.05
CA MET A 519 5.92 -3.83 28.19
C MET A 519 4.81 -3.31 29.10
N ASP A 520 3.92 -2.51 28.59
CA ASP A 520 2.66 -2.17 29.28
C ASP A 520 1.66 -3.32 29.12
N THR A 521 1.87 -4.37 29.94
CA THR A 521 1.09 -5.62 29.87
C THR A 521 -0.41 -5.38 30.04
N LYS A 522 -0.81 -4.45 30.90
CA LYS A 522 -2.25 -4.15 31.12
C LYS A 522 -2.89 -3.54 29.87
N CYS A 523 -2.24 -2.55 29.27
CA CYS A 523 -2.69 -1.94 28.03
C CYS A 523 -2.62 -2.92 26.85
N ALA A 524 -1.58 -3.75 26.77
CA ALA A 524 -1.43 -4.78 25.75
C ALA A 524 -2.59 -5.80 25.79
N ILE A 525 -2.96 -6.32 26.96
CA ILE A 525 -4.10 -7.25 27.12
C ILE A 525 -5.42 -6.58 26.73
N LYS A 526 -5.64 -5.32 27.14
CA LYS A 526 -6.84 -4.57 26.77
C LYS A 526 -6.94 -4.38 25.27
N THR A 527 -5.90 -3.85 24.64
CA THR A 527 -5.88 -3.59 23.20
C THR A 527 -5.94 -4.88 22.38
N PHE A 528 -5.34 -5.97 22.88
CA PHE A 528 -5.44 -7.30 22.25
C PHE A 528 -6.89 -7.80 22.20
N LYS A 529 -7.64 -7.70 23.32
CA LYS A 529 -9.08 -8.04 23.37
C LYS A 529 -9.89 -7.23 22.35
N GLU A 530 -9.57 -5.93 22.22
CA GLU A 530 -10.25 -5.05 21.27
C GLU A 530 -9.94 -5.40 19.80
N ILE A 531 -8.70 -5.81 19.50
CA ILE A 531 -8.31 -6.28 18.16
C ILE A 531 -9.05 -7.58 17.82
N ARG A 532 -9.09 -8.51 18.77
CA ARG A 532 -9.79 -9.79 18.60
C ARG A 532 -11.29 -9.61 18.37
N ALA A 533 -11.91 -8.66 19.08
CA ALA A 533 -13.32 -8.29 18.87
C ALA A 533 -13.58 -7.75 17.44
N GLN A 534 -12.57 -7.18 16.80
CA GLN A 534 -12.60 -6.74 15.40
C GLN A 534 -12.20 -7.84 14.42
N LYS A 535 -12.13 -9.09 14.85
CA LYS A 535 -11.74 -10.26 14.05
C LYS A 535 -10.35 -10.13 13.37
N TYR A 536 -9.42 -9.39 13.97
CA TYR A 536 -8.03 -9.44 13.58
C TYR A 536 -7.35 -10.57 14.36
N GLU A 537 -6.82 -11.55 13.64
CA GLU A 537 -6.25 -12.74 14.25
C GLU A 537 -4.75 -12.58 14.53
N ILE A 538 -4.36 -12.82 15.79
CA ILE A 538 -2.96 -12.98 16.17
C ILE A 538 -2.84 -14.31 16.89
N VAL A 539 -2.08 -15.23 16.30
CA VAL A 539 -1.84 -16.55 16.86
C VAL A 539 -0.36 -16.76 17.13
N LEU A 540 -0.04 -17.70 18.03
CA LEU A 540 1.30 -17.98 18.48
C LEU A 540 1.65 -19.46 18.21
N THR A 541 2.86 -19.74 17.77
CA THR A 541 3.34 -21.10 17.58
C THR A 541 4.85 -21.22 17.90
N ARG A 542 5.28 -22.46 18.20
CA ARG A 542 6.69 -22.83 18.36
C ARG A 542 7.25 -23.54 17.11
N ASP A 543 6.38 -23.81 16.12
CA ASP A 543 6.69 -24.61 14.95
C ASP A 543 6.51 -23.78 13.67
N ILE A 544 7.59 -23.63 12.91
CA ILE A 544 7.58 -22.88 11.64
C ILE A 544 6.70 -23.55 10.58
N LYS A 545 6.58 -24.88 10.59
CA LYS A 545 5.72 -25.60 9.66
C LYS A 545 4.25 -25.29 9.93
N LYS A 546 3.84 -25.36 11.20
CA LYS A 546 2.48 -24.94 11.60
C LYS A 546 2.19 -23.48 11.23
N ALA A 547 3.18 -22.58 11.37
CA ALA A 547 3.03 -21.19 10.96
C ALA A 547 2.79 -21.06 9.44
N LYS A 548 3.55 -21.80 8.62
CA LYS A 548 3.37 -21.83 7.16
C LYS A 548 2.01 -22.40 6.77
N ASP A 549 1.63 -23.53 7.35
CA ASP A 549 0.34 -24.19 7.11
C ASP A 549 -0.83 -23.27 7.48
N TRP A 550 -0.73 -22.55 8.59
CA TRP A 550 -1.74 -21.59 9.02
C TRP A 550 -1.90 -20.45 8.00
N LEU A 551 -0.80 -19.88 7.48
CA LEU A 551 -0.86 -18.85 6.44
C LEU A 551 -1.54 -19.36 5.18
N CYS A 552 -1.16 -20.56 4.70
CA CYS A 552 -1.78 -21.18 3.52
C CYS A 552 -3.26 -21.46 3.71
N GLN A 553 -3.69 -21.78 4.93
CA GLN A 553 -5.10 -22.01 5.26
C GLN A 553 -5.90 -20.72 5.37
N ARG A 554 -5.28 -19.59 5.72
CA ARG A 554 -5.97 -18.30 5.89
C ARG A 554 -6.07 -17.49 4.61
N ALA A 555 -5.03 -17.49 3.82
CA ALA A 555 -4.99 -16.70 2.60
C ALA A 555 -5.89 -17.28 1.51
N ARG A 556 -6.66 -16.44 0.84
CA ARG A 556 -7.64 -16.80 -0.19
C ARG A 556 -7.59 -15.82 -1.35
N GLY A 557 -7.95 -16.26 -2.54
CA GLY A 557 -7.98 -15.43 -3.73
C GLY A 557 -6.62 -14.78 -4.01
N SER A 558 -6.59 -13.48 -4.18
CA SER A 558 -5.37 -12.70 -4.42
C SER A 558 -4.69 -12.18 -3.14
N GLU A 559 -5.11 -12.64 -1.97
CA GLU A 559 -4.52 -12.23 -0.69
C GLU A 559 -3.04 -12.61 -0.61
N ARG A 560 -2.22 -11.64 -0.21
CA ARG A 560 -0.78 -11.82 -0.12
C ARG A 560 -0.35 -12.18 1.29
N PHE A 561 0.50 -13.19 1.39
CA PHE A 561 1.07 -13.63 2.66
C PHE A 561 2.56 -13.93 2.52
N GLY A 562 3.31 -13.94 3.64
CA GLY A 562 4.74 -14.19 3.58
C GLY A 562 5.41 -14.24 4.96
N LEU A 563 6.68 -14.66 4.94
CA LEU A 563 7.55 -14.75 6.10
C LEU A 563 8.33 -13.46 6.30
N MET A 564 8.39 -13.01 7.55
CA MET A 564 9.15 -11.84 7.96
C MET A 564 9.99 -12.15 9.20
N ALA A 565 11.21 -11.62 9.28
CA ALA A 565 12.04 -11.74 10.46
C ALA A 565 12.95 -10.50 10.61
N SER A 566 13.47 -10.26 11.82
CA SER A 566 14.46 -9.19 12.04
C SER A 566 15.72 -9.45 11.20
N SER A 567 16.26 -8.42 10.59
CA SER A 567 17.55 -8.50 9.87
C SER A 567 18.72 -9.02 10.76
N ARG A 568 18.51 -9.03 12.06
CA ARG A 568 19.45 -9.55 13.08
C ARG A 568 19.15 -10.98 13.52
N ALA A 569 18.10 -11.59 13.00
CA ALA A 569 17.63 -12.94 13.29
C ALA A 569 18.51 -14.02 12.60
N LEU A 570 19.81 -14.01 12.90
CA LEU A 570 20.79 -14.81 12.19
C LEU A 570 20.79 -16.29 12.58
N ARG A 571 20.11 -16.65 13.68
CA ARG A 571 20.10 -18.03 14.18
C ARG A 571 18.85 -18.83 13.80
N LEU A 572 18.03 -18.28 12.89
CA LEU A 572 16.88 -18.97 12.30
C LEU A 572 17.24 -19.88 11.11
N ARG A 573 18.47 -19.84 10.61
CA ARG A 573 18.93 -20.68 9.47
C ARG A 573 18.63 -22.18 9.60
N PRO A 574 18.80 -22.82 10.77
CA PRO A 574 18.43 -24.23 10.93
C PRO A 574 16.93 -24.52 10.72
N LEU A 575 16.09 -23.48 10.70
CA LEU A 575 14.65 -23.54 10.40
C LEU A 575 14.36 -23.16 8.95
N ALA A 576 15.36 -23.11 8.08
CA ALA A 576 15.25 -22.64 6.69
C ALA A 576 14.75 -21.18 6.59
N VAL A 577 15.10 -20.32 7.57
CA VAL A 577 14.80 -18.89 7.56
C VAL A 577 16.12 -18.12 7.55
N ASP A 578 16.57 -17.69 6.38
CA ASP A 578 17.86 -17.01 6.19
C ASP A 578 17.71 -15.53 5.83
N VAL A 579 17.81 -14.67 6.83
CA VAL A 579 17.76 -13.20 6.67
C VAL A 579 19.00 -12.60 5.97
N LYS A 580 20.03 -13.41 5.68
CA LYS A 580 21.18 -12.98 4.87
C LYS A 580 20.98 -13.21 3.39
N HIS A 581 20.09 -14.12 3.02
CA HIS A 581 19.64 -14.23 1.64
C HIS A 581 18.82 -12.98 1.31
N LYS A 582 19.20 -12.30 0.22
CA LYS A 582 18.47 -11.11 -0.21
C LYS A 582 17.30 -11.53 -1.11
N ALA A 583 16.11 -11.54 -0.55
CA ALA A 583 14.89 -11.76 -1.31
C ALA A 583 14.74 -10.70 -2.42
N SER A 584 14.24 -11.11 -3.58
CA SER A 584 13.88 -10.16 -4.63
C SER A 584 12.54 -9.53 -4.30
N VAL A 585 12.55 -8.33 -3.69
CA VAL A 585 11.34 -7.66 -3.20
C VAL A 585 10.26 -7.47 -4.27
N VAL A 586 10.66 -7.23 -5.51
CA VAL A 586 9.74 -7.10 -6.64
C VAL A 586 8.97 -8.40 -6.88
N HIS A 587 9.66 -9.53 -7.02
CA HIS A 587 9.03 -10.83 -7.21
C HIS A 587 8.26 -11.26 -5.98
N TRP A 588 8.81 -11.02 -4.80
CA TRP A 588 8.19 -11.36 -3.52
C TRP A 588 6.83 -10.67 -3.33
N PHE A 589 6.70 -9.38 -3.70
CA PHE A 589 5.46 -8.61 -3.54
C PHE A 589 4.51 -8.66 -4.75
N LEU A 590 5.00 -8.84 -5.97
CA LEU A 590 4.18 -8.66 -7.18
C LEU A 590 3.85 -9.95 -7.92
N ASP A 591 4.67 -11.01 -7.77
CA ASP A 591 4.46 -12.24 -8.52
C ASP A 591 3.56 -13.22 -7.74
N ASP A 592 2.88 -14.07 -8.48
CA ASP A 592 1.96 -15.10 -7.97
C ASP A 592 2.64 -16.48 -7.83
N ILE A 593 1.83 -17.53 -7.74
CA ILE A 593 2.29 -18.92 -7.62
C ILE A 593 3.08 -19.45 -8.85
N LYS A 594 3.32 -18.66 -9.87
CA LYS A 594 4.12 -19.05 -11.02
C LYS A 594 5.61 -18.76 -10.85
N ASP A 595 5.95 -17.95 -9.84
CA ASP A 595 7.35 -17.60 -9.55
C ASP A 595 7.70 -18.03 -8.12
N ILE A 596 8.67 -18.90 -7.95
CA ILE A 596 9.11 -19.44 -6.66
C ILE A 596 9.62 -18.36 -5.69
N ARG A 597 10.04 -17.20 -6.21
CA ARG A 597 10.46 -16.04 -5.40
C ARG A 597 9.30 -15.27 -4.81
N SER A 598 8.07 -15.62 -5.19
CA SER A 598 6.87 -15.00 -4.62
C SER A 598 6.73 -15.33 -3.14
N SER A 599 6.23 -14.38 -2.35
CA SER A 599 5.99 -14.55 -0.91
C SER A 599 5.08 -15.74 -0.58
N VAL A 600 4.21 -16.13 -1.51
CA VAL A 600 3.24 -17.23 -1.30
C VAL A 600 3.88 -18.61 -1.23
N PHE A 601 5.12 -18.78 -1.71
CA PHE A 601 5.87 -20.03 -1.55
C PHE A 601 6.45 -20.22 -0.15
N LEU A 602 6.55 -19.12 0.66
CA LEU A 602 7.08 -19.15 2.01
C LEU A 602 8.52 -19.72 2.12
N GLU A 603 9.31 -19.53 1.06
CA GLU A 603 10.72 -19.90 1.03
C GLU A 603 11.61 -18.73 1.39
N ASP A 604 11.41 -17.59 0.75
CA ASP A 604 12.15 -16.37 1.05
C ASP A 604 11.55 -15.64 2.26
N VAL A 605 12.42 -15.17 3.14
CA VAL A 605 12.08 -14.31 4.27
C VAL A 605 12.49 -12.87 3.98
N THR A 606 11.61 -11.93 4.30
CA THR A 606 11.89 -10.49 4.22
C THR A 606 12.18 -9.90 5.59
N THR A 607 12.94 -8.80 5.59
CA THR A 607 13.32 -8.09 6.81
C THR A 607 12.53 -6.79 6.97
N GLU A 608 12.65 -6.12 8.11
CA GLU A 608 12.07 -4.81 8.36
C GLU A 608 12.42 -3.77 7.30
N PHE A 609 13.59 -3.92 6.67
CA PHE A 609 14.03 -3.02 5.58
C PHE A 609 13.27 -3.26 4.29
N ASP A 610 12.92 -4.52 4.02
CA ASP A 610 12.24 -4.92 2.77
C ASP A 610 10.74 -4.62 2.82
N VAL A 611 10.11 -4.74 4.01
CA VAL A 611 8.66 -4.56 4.17
C VAL A 611 8.23 -3.17 4.65
N GLN A 612 9.17 -2.28 4.98
CA GLN A 612 8.82 -0.94 5.43
C GLN A 612 8.09 -0.16 4.34
N GLY A 613 6.93 0.40 4.66
CA GLY A 613 6.07 1.09 3.70
C GLY A 613 5.18 0.17 2.86
N LEU A 614 5.42 -1.14 2.87
CA LEU A 614 4.63 -2.16 2.18
C LEU A 614 3.76 -2.94 3.17
N GLU A 615 2.71 -3.59 2.69
CA GLU A 615 1.76 -4.33 3.53
C GLU A 615 1.42 -5.68 2.92
N LEU A 616 1.13 -6.66 3.79
CA LEU A 616 0.61 -7.98 3.47
C LEU A 616 -0.82 -8.13 4.00
N ASP A 617 -1.59 -9.05 3.46
CA ASP A 617 -2.86 -9.42 4.05
C ASP A 617 -2.63 -10.30 5.30
N TRP A 618 -1.76 -11.31 5.20
CA TRP A 618 -1.39 -12.22 6.28
C TRP A 618 0.12 -12.30 6.42
N GLY A 619 0.65 -12.35 7.64
CA GLY A 619 2.09 -12.40 7.85
C GLY A 619 2.52 -13.39 8.93
N CYS A 620 3.69 -13.98 8.74
CA CYS A 620 4.38 -14.69 9.81
C CYS A 620 5.58 -13.86 10.27
N VAL A 621 5.65 -13.54 11.55
CA VAL A 621 6.83 -12.94 12.16
C VAL A 621 7.60 -14.03 12.90
N VAL A 622 8.78 -14.39 12.37
CA VAL A 622 9.64 -15.40 12.99
C VAL A 622 10.60 -14.70 13.95
N TRP A 623 10.46 -15.00 15.22
CA TRP A 623 11.20 -14.36 16.31
C TRP A 623 12.50 -15.09 16.59
N ASP A 624 13.61 -14.36 16.80
CA ASP A 624 14.91 -14.95 17.14
C ASP A 624 15.42 -14.44 18.49
N GLY A 625 16.52 -15.01 18.92
CA GLY A 625 17.24 -14.62 20.14
C GLY A 625 17.94 -13.26 20.09
N ASP A 626 17.73 -12.46 19.06
CA ASP A 626 18.18 -11.07 18.98
C ASP A 626 17.36 -10.14 19.89
N LEU A 627 16.08 -10.43 20.14
CA LEU A 627 15.21 -9.70 21.06
C LEU A 627 14.55 -10.67 22.05
N ILE A 628 14.98 -10.65 23.30
CA ILE A 628 14.50 -11.57 24.34
C ILE A 628 13.72 -10.80 25.40
N TYR A 629 12.57 -11.32 25.80
CA TYR A 629 11.83 -10.82 26.95
C TYR A 629 12.52 -11.15 28.26
N ASN A 630 12.62 -10.16 29.13
CA ASN A 630 12.99 -10.31 30.54
C ASN A 630 12.01 -9.46 31.36
N ASN A 631 11.67 -9.89 32.56
CA ASN A 631 10.76 -9.17 33.47
C ASN A 631 11.16 -7.70 33.72
N LYS A 632 12.44 -7.35 33.49
CA LYS A 632 12.99 -5.99 33.65
C LYS A 632 13.05 -5.20 32.33
N GLY A 633 12.80 -5.81 31.19
CA GLY A 633 12.92 -5.16 29.90
C GLY A 633 13.22 -6.12 28.74
N TRP A 634 13.21 -5.61 27.53
CA TRP A 634 13.69 -6.32 26.37
C TRP A 634 15.23 -6.33 26.37
N ILE A 635 15.82 -7.51 26.19
CA ILE A 635 17.26 -7.68 26.01
C ILE A 635 17.53 -7.70 24.51
N GLN A 636 18.21 -6.67 24.02
CA GLN A 636 18.64 -6.54 22.63
C GLN A 636 20.03 -7.10 22.44
N ARG A 637 20.20 -7.99 21.47
CA ARG A 637 21.47 -8.65 21.18
C ARG A 637 21.79 -8.63 19.71
N ASN A 638 23.09 -8.70 19.38
CA ASN A 638 23.58 -8.92 18.03
C ASN A 638 24.41 -10.22 18.02
N PHE A 639 24.21 -11.03 17.00
CA PHE A 639 25.04 -12.21 16.79
C PHE A 639 26.29 -11.81 16.00
N LYS A 640 27.46 -11.96 16.63
CA LYS A 640 28.77 -11.66 16.02
C LYS A 640 29.71 -12.84 16.19
N GLY A 641 30.33 -13.24 15.06
CA GLY A 641 31.16 -14.46 15.06
C GLY A 641 30.31 -15.68 15.40
N ASN A 642 30.51 -16.24 16.59
CA ASN A 642 29.85 -17.45 17.09
C ASN A 642 29.00 -17.23 18.36
N LYS A 643 28.79 -15.99 18.79
CA LYS A 643 28.07 -15.68 20.04
C LYS A 643 27.18 -14.46 19.99
N TRP A 644 26.18 -14.45 20.84
CA TRP A 644 25.36 -13.31 21.11
C TRP A 644 26.09 -12.28 21.98
N GLN A 645 26.04 -11.02 21.59
CA GLN A 645 26.56 -9.88 22.33
C GLN A 645 25.44 -8.91 22.65
N LYS A 646 25.37 -8.41 23.89
CA LYS A 646 24.41 -7.35 24.26
C LYS A 646 24.69 -6.09 23.46
N ASN A 647 23.61 -5.42 23.05
CA ASN A 647 23.71 -4.16 22.33
C ASN A 647 23.95 -3.03 23.34
N GLY A 648 25.17 -2.48 23.40
CA GLY A 648 25.56 -1.44 24.37
C GLY A 648 25.05 -0.05 24.02
N ASP A 649 24.85 0.23 22.75
CA ASP A 649 24.44 1.54 22.22
C ASP A 649 22.92 1.74 22.37
N HIS A 650 22.52 2.86 22.98
CA HIS A 650 21.11 3.23 23.17
C HIS A 650 20.34 3.33 21.86
N TRP A 651 20.92 3.93 20.82
CA TRP A 651 20.30 4.08 19.52
C TRP A 651 20.07 2.74 18.84
N ASN A 652 21.07 1.86 18.84
CA ASN A 652 20.93 0.51 18.27
C ASN A 652 19.87 -0.32 18.99
N ARG A 653 19.67 -0.12 20.30
CA ARG A 653 18.59 -0.76 21.06
C ARG A 653 17.23 -0.27 20.62
N ARG A 654 17.07 1.04 20.43
CA ARG A 654 15.84 1.65 19.95
C ARG A 654 15.49 1.17 18.53
N TYR A 655 16.46 1.12 17.62
CA TYR A 655 16.25 0.61 16.26
C TYR A 655 15.79 -0.83 16.22
N GLN A 656 16.29 -1.67 17.13
CA GLN A 656 15.89 -3.08 17.20
C GLN A 656 14.44 -3.24 17.66
N ILE A 657 14.00 -2.45 18.62
CA ILE A 657 12.59 -2.39 19.02
C ILE A 657 11.72 -1.91 17.84
N ASN A 658 12.18 -0.87 17.14
CA ASN A 658 11.47 -0.36 15.97
C ASN A 658 11.40 -1.35 14.80
N ALA A 659 12.45 -2.19 14.61
CA ALA A 659 12.43 -3.28 13.64
C ALA A 659 11.25 -4.24 13.91
N TYR A 660 11.08 -4.71 15.14
CA TYR A 660 9.93 -5.54 15.52
C TYR A 660 8.60 -4.77 15.43
N ARG A 661 8.58 -3.46 15.74
CA ARG A 661 7.38 -2.61 15.52
C ARG A 661 6.98 -2.59 14.04
N VAL A 662 7.94 -2.47 13.13
CA VAL A 662 7.68 -2.53 11.69
C VAL A 662 7.12 -3.90 11.33
N LEU A 663 7.77 -5.00 11.67
CA LEU A 663 7.35 -6.36 11.32
C LEU A 663 5.93 -6.68 11.83
N LEU A 664 5.66 -6.39 13.10
CA LEU A 664 4.37 -6.68 13.76
C LEU A 664 3.20 -5.80 13.27
N THR A 665 3.47 -4.78 12.46
CA THR A 665 2.43 -3.87 11.94
C THR A 665 2.23 -3.98 10.43
N ARG A 666 2.83 -4.98 9.76
CA ARG A 666 2.73 -5.12 8.29
C ARG A 666 1.51 -5.88 7.81
N SER A 667 0.96 -6.74 8.63
CA SER A 667 -0.19 -7.56 8.27
C SER A 667 -1.49 -6.78 8.47
N ARG A 668 -2.41 -6.90 7.52
CA ARG A 668 -3.68 -6.13 7.49
C ARG A 668 -4.85 -6.90 8.10
N GLN A 669 -4.84 -8.22 8.00
CA GLN A 669 -5.94 -9.08 8.41
C GLN A 669 -5.59 -9.94 9.62
N GLY A 670 -4.36 -10.41 9.71
CA GLY A 670 -3.88 -11.18 10.85
C GLY A 670 -2.45 -11.63 10.68
N MET A 671 -1.89 -12.19 11.76
CA MET A 671 -0.52 -12.69 11.76
C MET A 671 -0.36 -13.90 12.65
N VAL A 672 0.64 -14.70 12.32
CA VAL A 672 1.19 -15.73 13.23
C VAL A 672 2.56 -15.27 13.72
N ILE A 673 2.79 -15.35 15.01
CA ILE A 673 4.11 -15.11 15.62
C ILE A 673 4.72 -16.47 15.91
N CYS A 674 5.82 -16.79 15.24
CA CYS A 674 6.57 -18.04 15.45
C CYS A 674 7.77 -17.77 16.36
N VAL A 675 7.74 -18.26 17.59
CA VAL A 675 8.85 -18.22 18.52
C VAL A 675 9.40 -19.64 18.66
N PRO A 676 10.53 -20.00 18.03
CA PRO A 676 11.04 -21.38 18.00
C PRO A 676 11.30 -21.96 19.40
N LYS A 677 11.33 -23.30 19.48
CA LYS A 677 11.67 -23.96 20.75
C LYS A 677 13.10 -23.74 21.18
N GLY A 678 13.97 -23.50 20.22
CA GLY A 678 15.43 -23.53 20.45
C GLY A 678 15.97 -24.96 20.41
N ASP A 679 17.24 -25.09 20.80
CA ASP A 679 17.98 -26.36 20.86
C ASP A 679 19.10 -26.22 21.89
N ASP A 680 19.03 -26.96 22.97
CA ASP A 680 20.00 -26.86 24.05
C ASP A 680 21.36 -27.47 23.70
N ASN A 681 21.42 -28.27 22.61
CA ASN A 681 22.71 -28.76 22.06
C ASN A 681 23.40 -27.64 21.23
N ASP A 682 22.70 -26.61 20.83
CA ASP A 682 23.26 -25.43 20.17
C ASP A 682 23.36 -24.25 21.16
N PRO A 683 24.57 -23.92 21.66
CA PRO A 683 24.75 -22.85 22.64
C PRO A 683 24.30 -21.48 22.15
N THR A 684 24.08 -21.32 20.84
CA THR A 684 23.63 -20.09 20.23
C THR A 684 22.11 -20.02 20.09
N ARG A 685 21.38 -21.14 20.33
CA ARG A 685 19.94 -21.28 20.21
C ARG A 685 19.26 -21.93 21.41
N LYS A 686 19.82 -21.75 22.59
CA LYS A 686 19.30 -22.35 23.82
C LYS A 686 17.81 -22.08 24.00
N THR A 687 17.06 -23.08 24.49
CA THR A 687 15.62 -22.98 24.76
C THR A 687 15.29 -21.77 25.63
N SER A 688 16.15 -21.45 26.61
CA SER A 688 15.99 -20.29 27.50
C SER A 688 15.98 -18.93 26.77
N PHE A 689 16.49 -18.85 25.54
CA PHE A 689 16.46 -17.60 24.76
C PHE A 689 15.08 -17.31 24.16
N TYR A 690 14.26 -18.32 23.99
CA TYR A 690 12.95 -18.23 23.35
C TYR A 690 11.78 -18.37 24.35
N ASP A 691 11.94 -19.18 25.38
CA ASP A 691 10.88 -19.52 26.31
C ASP A 691 10.29 -18.34 27.06
N SER A 692 11.13 -17.41 27.51
CA SER A 692 10.67 -16.21 28.23
C SER A 692 9.78 -15.32 27.33
N THR A 693 10.21 -15.13 26.08
CA THR A 693 9.44 -14.36 25.07
C THR A 693 8.12 -15.06 24.74
N TYR A 694 8.17 -16.38 24.50
CA TYR A 694 6.98 -17.16 24.23
C TYR A 694 5.95 -17.10 25.38
N LYS A 695 6.39 -17.31 26.61
CA LYS A 695 5.55 -17.23 27.83
C LYS A 695 4.93 -15.84 27.98
N TYR A 696 5.69 -14.78 27.73
CA TYR A 696 5.21 -13.42 27.78
C TYR A 696 4.10 -13.19 26.73
N LEU A 697 4.33 -13.54 25.47
CA LEU A 697 3.33 -13.40 24.42
C LEU A 697 2.06 -14.21 24.71
N LYS A 698 2.21 -15.42 25.20
CA LYS A 698 1.08 -16.28 25.60
C LYS A 698 0.28 -15.68 26.76
N SER A 699 0.94 -15.01 27.72
CA SER A 699 0.28 -14.36 28.86
C SER A 699 -0.60 -13.15 28.46
N LEU A 700 -0.40 -12.60 27.27
CA LEU A 700 -1.26 -11.54 26.71
C LEU A 700 -2.58 -12.07 26.15
N GLY A 701 -2.77 -13.40 26.13
CA GLY A 701 -4.00 -14.04 25.66
C GLY A 701 -3.95 -14.52 24.21
N MET A 702 -2.76 -14.58 23.59
CA MET A 702 -2.61 -15.14 22.24
C MET A 702 -2.90 -16.65 22.23
N MET A 703 -3.67 -17.09 21.25
CA MET A 703 -4.03 -18.50 21.07
C MET A 703 -2.83 -19.23 20.43
N GLU A 704 -2.52 -20.40 20.97
CA GLU A 704 -1.49 -21.29 20.41
C GLU A 704 -2.09 -22.20 19.34
N ILE A 705 -1.34 -22.42 18.24
CA ILE A 705 -1.68 -23.33 17.15
C ILE A 705 -0.63 -24.42 16.96
#